data_ac02534e842bd7d2f0b0e6278448548e
#
_entry.id   ac02534e842bd7d2f0b0e6278448548e
#
_cell.length_a   1.000
_cell.length_b   1.000
_cell.length_c   1.000
_cell.angle_alpha   90.00
_cell.angle_beta   90.00
_cell.angle_gamma   90.00
#
_symmetry.space_group_name_H-M   'P 1'
#
loop_
_entity.id
_entity.type
_entity.pdbx_description
1 polymer ?
#
loop_
_entity_poly.entity_id
_entity_poly.type
_entity_poly.pdbx_seq_one_letter_code
_entity_poly.pdbx_strand_id
1 'polypeptide(L)'
;MGHKPIKYVEKAVTVAAQGAWLIFDKINSISPNPSFTPKWSDKPLLKSWEKVKPKMGWPRETDSLCPKCVPEIRQQILDGKVPVEILRNEKVGEIKAQIVERDGKILMVKECAIHGKFEDVMAIDPEFFKHLEDSFPGRDIRAHNDEKLHNHGSSTITHGRGAVLTVDLTNRCNMMCDPCFMDANQVGFVHELAWDDIKTLLDNAVSIKPRRQMSVQFSGGEPTMSPFFLDAVRYARKVGYQSVQAATNGIEFAKSPDFCRQAAEAGLRYAYLQFDGIGNEANSHRAVGNLFDVKLKAIENLHSAGVDIVPVITIINGVNNEQVGAVIRFALDNPKKIPFLSFQPVSFTGRDEAITDERRQAQRYTLSHLAHDVKNQVGIGVPARDWYPISAMSTFSDFADLVHGPDADWGQISCGCHPNCGIGMVVMCDKETKESVPLTQFLNTDQLMRDVTKLNDGARSAKMSAFGISLALLRNYNPFESPKHFKLSDLVAKFDKFAGMSKKAQKGGYGKVTADRTRADIEQRRKDRWNFLFIAGMWFQDLFNYDFRRTEQCIIPYATQDGEISFCAYNTGVGWRNIIEKMHMTATLTKWYEEHGRHEIVAGGKSVKLDSKHVDYLVLRQEDVDRKRQTDLDEAGIAKTAREEKTRDRDAKLKVNAENAQMAKLYRQVVLKEPDGPGLVQIGGVNGGIAPAAPVAPAAEKKNEEVGSFGD
;
A
#
# COMPACT_ATOMS: atom_id res chain seq x y z
N MET A 1 24.11 -2.66 -38.04
CA MET A 1 23.72 -1.53 -38.91
C MET A 1 22.22 -1.49 -39.27
N GLY A 2 21.41 -2.52 -38.99
CA GLY A 2 20.01 -2.64 -39.45
C GLY A 2 18.93 -1.83 -38.76
N HIS A 3 19.20 -1.18 -37.61
CA HIS A 3 18.14 -0.50 -36.84
C HIS A 3 17.97 1.00 -37.16
N LYS A 4 18.95 1.67 -37.69
CA LYS A 4 18.86 3.10 -38.03
C LYS A 4 17.71 3.45 -38.99
N PRO A 5 17.47 2.72 -40.07
CA PRO A 5 16.36 3.05 -41.02
C PRO A 5 15.00 3.04 -40.32
N ILE A 6 14.75 2.09 -39.42
CA ILE A 6 13.46 1.97 -38.71
C ILE A 6 13.20 3.20 -37.82
N LYS A 7 14.22 3.68 -37.11
CA LYS A 7 14.10 4.86 -36.24
C LYS A 7 13.75 6.14 -37.03
N TYR A 8 14.25 6.28 -38.26
CA TYR A 8 13.87 7.39 -39.12
C TYR A 8 12.41 7.30 -39.61
N VAL A 9 11.94 6.10 -39.94
CA VAL A 9 10.53 5.89 -40.27
C VAL A 9 9.62 6.21 -39.07
N GLU A 10 9.98 5.73 -37.88
CA GLU A 10 9.25 6.05 -36.63
C GLU A 10 9.24 7.56 -36.36
N LYS A 11 10.36 8.27 -36.63
CA LYS A 11 10.41 9.73 -36.53
C LYS A 11 9.46 10.43 -37.48
N ALA A 12 9.38 9.97 -38.71
CA ALA A 12 8.43 10.50 -39.69
C ALA A 12 6.98 10.30 -39.23
N VAL A 13 6.66 9.13 -38.66
CA VAL A 13 5.34 8.85 -38.05
C VAL A 13 5.06 9.80 -36.92
N THR A 14 6.03 10.06 -36.03
CA THR A 14 5.90 11.00 -34.91
C THR A 14 5.57 12.42 -35.41
N VAL A 15 6.27 12.90 -36.45
CA VAL A 15 6.02 14.23 -37.06
C VAL A 15 4.63 14.30 -37.65
N ALA A 16 4.22 13.27 -38.39
CA ALA A 16 2.87 13.20 -38.96
C ALA A 16 1.80 13.21 -37.86
N ALA A 17 2.03 12.48 -36.77
CA ALA A 17 1.13 12.46 -35.63
C ALA A 17 1.02 13.83 -34.93
N GLN A 18 2.08 14.64 -34.88
CA GLN A 18 2.02 16.01 -34.38
C GLN A 18 1.06 16.88 -35.18
N GLY A 19 1.13 16.82 -36.51
CA GLY A 19 0.20 17.55 -37.40
C GLY A 19 -1.23 17.08 -37.28
N ALA A 20 -1.45 15.77 -37.24
CA ALA A 20 -2.76 15.17 -37.04
C ALA A 20 -3.37 15.50 -35.66
N TRP A 21 -2.57 15.59 -34.65
CA TRP A 21 -3.02 15.97 -33.29
C TRP A 21 -3.59 17.40 -33.27
N LEU A 22 -2.97 18.36 -33.93
CA LEU A 22 -3.46 19.74 -33.94
C LEU A 22 -4.90 19.84 -34.50
N ILE A 23 -5.18 19.06 -35.59
CA ILE A 23 -6.53 18.99 -36.15
C ILE A 23 -7.48 18.28 -35.17
N PHE A 24 -7.05 17.15 -34.62
CA PHE A 24 -7.84 16.38 -33.69
C PHE A 24 -8.17 17.18 -32.42
N ASP A 25 -7.21 17.86 -31.80
CA ASP A 25 -7.39 18.67 -30.60
C ASP A 25 -8.40 19.81 -30.83
N LYS A 26 -8.32 20.48 -31.99
CA LYS A 26 -9.29 21.49 -32.38
C LYS A 26 -10.70 20.91 -32.51
N ILE A 27 -10.86 19.76 -33.16
CA ILE A 27 -12.16 19.09 -33.27
C ILE A 27 -12.63 18.67 -31.88
N ASN A 28 -11.73 18.16 -31.04
CA ASN A 28 -12.03 17.72 -29.67
C ASN A 28 -12.50 18.89 -28.80
N SER A 29 -11.92 20.08 -28.94
CA SER A 29 -12.25 21.26 -28.12
C SER A 29 -13.60 21.90 -28.41
N ILE A 30 -14.08 21.81 -29.68
CA ILE A 30 -15.35 22.44 -30.10
C ILE A 30 -16.58 21.55 -29.92
N SER A 31 -16.40 20.32 -29.55
CA SER A 31 -17.51 19.38 -29.44
C SER A 31 -17.97 19.27 -27.99
N PRO A 32 -19.29 19.11 -27.75
CA PRO A 32 -19.83 19.04 -26.42
C PRO A 32 -19.29 17.84 -25.66
N ASN A 33 -18.99 18.05 -24.39
CA ASN A 33 -18.61 16.97 -23.48
C ASN A 33 -19.88 16.34 -22.90
N PRO A 34 -20.29 15.15 -23.34
CA PRO A 34 -21.52 14.55 -22.83
C PRO A 34 -21.31 14.09 -21.40
N SER A 35 -22.18 14.53 -20.51
CA SER A 35 -22.36 13.81 -19.24
C SER A 35 -23.13 12.52 -19.49
N PHE A 36 -22.84 11.49 -18.73
CA PHE A 36 -23.61 10.26 -18.79
C PHE A 36 -23.94 9.75 -17.38
N THR A 37 -25.12 9.17 -17.26
CA THR A 37 -25.60 8.54 -16.04
C THR A 37 -25.50 7.04 -16.19
N PRO A 38 -24.71 6.35 -15.34
CA PRO A 38 -24.63 4.89 -15.34
C PRO A 38 -25.96 4.24 -14.95
N LYS A 39 -26.20 3.01 -15.38
CA LYS A 39 -27.42 2.25 -14.99
C LYS A 39 -27.57 2.02 -13.49
N TRP A 40 -26.46 2.06 -12.74
CA TRP A 40 -26.40 1.85 -11.29
C TRP A 40 -26.48 3.17 -10.49
N SER A 41 -26.65 4.31 -11.13
CA SER A 41 -26.70 5.63 -10.47
C SER A 41 -27.83 6.46 -11.08
N ASP A 42 -28.50 7.26 -10.26
CA ASP A 42 -29.47 8.29 -10.65
C ASP A 42 -28.81 9.63 -11.01
N LYS A 43 -27.50 9.75 -10.82
CA LYS A 43 -26.70 10.95 -11.06
C LYS A 43 -25.59 10.68 -12.08
N PRO A 44 -25.22 11.70 -12.89
CA PRO A 44 -24.09 11.61 -13.78
C PRO A 44 -22.78 11.38 -13.02
N LEU A 45 -21.85 10.65 -13.64
CA LEU A 45 -20.46 10.60 -13.16
C LEU A 45 -19.76 11.93 -13.41
N LEU A 46 -18.94 12.35 -12.45
CA LEU A 46 -18.10 13.53 -12.59
C LEU A 46 -16.98 13.29 -13.60
N LYS A 47 -16.63 14.36 -14.31
CA LYS A 47 -15.53 14.38 -15.27
C LYS A 47 -14.20 14.75 -14.62
N SER A 48 -13.10 14.51 -15.32
CA SER A 48 -11.75 14.83 -14.80
C SER A 48 -11.54 16.32 -14.48
N TRP A 49 -12.18 17.21 -15.23
CA TRP A 49 -12.12 18.66 -14.99
C TRP A 49 -12.88 19.14 -13.74
N GLU A 50 -13.73 18.29 -13.18
CA GLU A 50 -14.43 18.55 -11.90
C GLU A 50 -13.61 18.13 -10.68
N LYS A 51 -12.37 17.69 -10.88
CA LYS A 51 -11.50 17.28 -9.79
C LYS A 51 -11.13 18.42 -8.86
N VAL A 52 -11.07 18.11 -7.58
CA VAL A 52 -10.66 19.02 -6.52
C VAL A 52 -9.18 18.84 -6.24
N LYS A 53 -8.46 19.95 -6.10
CA LYS A 53 -7.07 19.97 -5.63
C LYS A 53 -7.02 20.65 -4.27
N PRO A 54 -6.34 20.05 -3.26
CA PRO A 54 -5.99 20.79 -2.07
C PRO A 54 -5.00 21.90 -2.43
N LYS A 55 -4.88 22.92 -1.56
CA LYS A 55 -3.86 23.96 -1.72
C LYS A 55 -2.46 23.32 -1.70
N MET A 56 -1.70 23.52 -2.76
CA MET A 56 -0.33 23.04 -2.95
C MET A 56 0.66 24.19 -2.82
N GLY A 57 1.96 23.86 -2.87
CA GLY A 57 3.05 24.82 -2.70
C GLY A 57 3.31 25.17 -1.23
N TRP A 58 4.23 26.07 -1.03
CA TRP A 58 4.62 26.60 0.28
C TRP A 58 4.95 28.10 0.18
N PRO A 59 4.86 28.86 1.28
CA PRO A 59 4.39 28.41 2.60
C PRO A 59 2.88 28.09 2.60
N ARG A 60 2.51 27.04 3.35
CA ARG A 60 1.10 26.71 3.53
C ARG A 60 0.82 26.18 4.93
N GLU A 61 -0.38 26.41 5.39
CA GLU A 61 -0.90 25.80 6.62
C GLU A 61 -1.67 24.52 6.32
N THR A 62 -1.56 23.54 7.21
CA THR A 62 -2.35 22.31 7.20
C THR A 62 -2.73 21.90 8.61
N ASP A 63 -3.74 21.02 8.71
CA ASP A 63 -4.11 20.38 9.97
C ASP A 63 -3.22 19.16 10.21
N SER A 64 -2.78 19.02 11.46
CA SER A 64 -1.83 18.02 11.89
C SER A 64 -2.16 17.51 13.30
N LEU A 65 -1.32 16.61 13.83
CA LEU A 65 -1.44 16.04 15.16
C LEU A 65 -0.20 16.33 16.02
N CYS A 66 -0.41 16.49 17.31
CA CYS A 66 0.67 16.56 18.28
C CYS A 66 1.24 15.16 18.55
N PRO A 67 2.56 14.95 18.38
CA PRO A 67 3.18 13.63 18.55
C PRO A 67 3.14 13.07 19.99
N LYS A 68 2.79 13.90 20.96
CA LYS A 68 2.69 13.49 22.37
C LYS A 68 1.26 13.42 22.87
N CYS A 69 0.40 14.41 22.56
CA CYS A 69 -1.00 14.35 22.98
C CYS A 69 -1.73 13.09 22.47
N VAL A 70 -1.45 12.68 21.23
CA VAL A 70 -2.15 11.53 20.62
C VAL A 70 -1.81 10.20 21.32
N PRO A 71 -0.55 9.84 21.57
CA PRO A 71 -0.24 8.64 22.36
C PRO A 71 -0.80 8.68 23.78
N GLU A 72 -0.79 9.84 24.44
CA GLU A 72 -1.33 10.01 25.79
C GLU A 72 -2.83 9.73 25.86
N ILE A 73 -3.63 10.33 24.94
CA ILE A 73 -5.07 10.09 24.93
C ILE A 73 -5.42 8.67 24.51
N ARG A 74 -4.68 8.09 23.55
CA ARG A 74 -4.84 6.70 23.14
C ARG A 74 -4.61 5.76 24.31
N GLN A 75 -3.57 6.00 25.11
CA GLN A 75 -3.32 5.20 26.31
C GLN A 75 -4.46 5.30 27.32
N GLN A 76 -5.03 6.49 27.52
CA GLN A 76 -6.18 6.67 28.41
C GLN A 76 -7.43 5.91 27.90
N ILE A 77 -7.65 5.87 26.57
CA ILE A 77 -8.72 5.06 25.98
C ILE A 77 -8.45 3.56 26.19
N LEU A 78 -7.23 3.13 25.95
CA LEU A 78 -6.84 1.73 26.16
C LEU A 78 -6.95 1.29 27.61
N ASP A 79 -6.73 2.20 28.55
CA ASP A 79 -6.90 1.99 30.00
C ASP A 79 -8.39 2.07 30.45
N GLY A 80 -9.31 2.42 29.56
CA GLY A 80 -10.73 2.60 29.87
C GLY A 80 -11.04 3.86 30.68
N LYS A 81 -10.10 4.82 30.77
CA LYS A 81 -10.28 6.08 31.51
C LYS A 81 -11.09 7.10 30.73
N VAL A 82 -11.05 7.03 29.40
CA VAL A 82 -11.72 7.94 28.48
C VAL A 82 -12.44 7.10 27.41
N PRO A 83 -13.67 7.45 27.02
CA PRO A 83 -14.40 6.72 25.99
C PRO A 83 -13.82 6.99 24.59
N VAL A 84 -13.92 6.00 23.70
CA VAL A 84 -13.38 6.09 22.33
C VAL A 84 -14.06 7.16 21.48
N GLU A 85 -15.30 7.51 21.81
CA GLU A 85 -16.08 8.52 21.13
C GLU A 85 -15.43 9.91 21.16
N ILE A 86 -14.53 10.18 22.11
CA ILE A 86 -13.77 11.43 22.16
C ILE A 86 -12.96 11.67 20.88
N LEU A 87 -12.48 10.60 20.24
CA LEU A 87 -11.74 10.69 18.98
C LEU A 87 -12.63 11.11 17.78
N ARG A 88 -13.94 10.91 17.91
CA ARG A 88 -14.90 11.27 16.85
C ARG A 88 -15.51 12.64 17.09
N ASN A 89 -15.71 13.00 18.34
CA ASN A 89 -16.48 14.17 18.75
C ASN A 89 -15.61 15.39 19.09
N GLU A 90 -14.36 15.15 19.45
CA GLU A 90 -13.43 16.20 19.85
C GLU A 90 -12.15 16.13 18.99
N LYS A 91 -11.52 17.30 18.81
CA LYS A 91 -10.29 17.42 18.03
C LYS A 91 -9.04 17.15 18.88
N VAL A 92 -9.00 15.99 19.50
CA VAL A 92 -7.95 15.65 20.46
C VAL A 92 -6.59 15.55 19.78
N GLY A 93 -5.64 16.34 20.28
CA GLY A 93 -4.28 16.37 19.74
C GLY A 93 -4.15 17.06 18.37
N GLU A 94 -5.25 17.61 17.79
CA GLU A 94 -5.16 18.38 16.55
C GLU A 94 -4.45 19.70 16.79
N ILE A 95 -3.50 20.01 15.90
CA ILE A 95 -2.73 21.25 15.89
C ILE A 95 -2.50 21.72 14.46
N LYS A 96 -2.24 23.01 14.27
CA LYS A 96 -1.81 23.53 12.98
C LYS A 96 -0.34 23.24 12.71
N ALA A 97 -0.02 22.98 11.45
CA ALA A 97 1.34 22.84 10.96
C ALA A 97 1.57 23.78 9.77
N GLN A 98 2.80 24.25 9.63
CA GLN A 98 3.26 25.05 8.50
C GLN A 98 4.20 24.21 7.65
N ILE A 99 3.98 24.18 6.34
CA ILE A 99 4.94 23.65 5.38
C ILE A 99 5.74 24.82 4.87
N VAL A 100 7.03 24.80 5.10
CA VAL A 100 7.95 25.91 4.79
C VAL A 100 9.21 25.42 4.13
N GLU A 101 9.86 26.29 3.36
CA GLU A 101 11.22 26.07 2.87
C GLU A 101 12.21 26.78 3.79
N ARG A 102 13.23 26.07 4.22
CA ARG A 102 14.34 26.60 5.00
C ARG A 102 15.61 25.77 4.72
N ASP A 103 16.72 26.45 4.52
CA ASP A 103 18.03 25.84 4.26
C ASP A 103 18.02 24.79 3.13
N GLY A 104 17.28 25.09 2.04
CA GLY A 104 17.16 24.23 0.87
C GLY A 104 16.38 22.93 1.11
N LYS A 105 15.56 22.89 2.17
CA LYS A 105 14.69 21.75 2.50
C LYS A 105 13.24 22.21 2.70
N ILE A 106 12.33 21.31 2.46
CA ILE A 106 10.93 21.48 2.83
C ILE A 106 10.71 20.85 4.20
N LEU A 107 10.18 21.63 5.12
CA LEU A 107 9.96 21.24 6.50
C LEU A 107 8.47 21.35 6.85
N MET A 108 8.02 20.45 7.72
CA MET A 108 6.79 20.63 8.49
C MET A 108 7.15 21.14 9.88
N VAL A 109 6.65 22.32 10.23
CA VAL A 109 6.85 22.94 11.55
C VAL A 109 5.49 23.08 12.23
N LYS A 110 5.40 22.67 13.48
CA LYS A 110 4.16 22.74 14.26
C LYS A 110 4.43 22.99 15.73
N GLU A 111 3.45 23.56 16.43
CA GLU A 111 3.55 23.92 17.84
C GLU A 111 2.32 23.45 18.59
N CYS A 112 2.54 22.73 19.67
CA CYS A 112 1.52 22.33 20.61
C CYS A 112 1.61 23.21 21.86
N ALA A 113 0.50 23.75 22.31
CA ALA A 113 0.46 24.61 23.51
C ALA A 113 0.97 23.89 24.79
N ILE A 114 0.88 22.56 24.84
CA ILE A 114 1.30 21.74 25.97
C ILE A 114 2.75 21.25 25.81
N HIS A 115 3.11 20.78 24.58
CA HIS A 115 4.34 20.04 24.35
C HIS A 115 5.38 20.80 23.56
N GLY A 116 5.10 22.07 23.19
CA GLY A 116 6.05 22.93 22.48
C GLY A 116 6.18 22.61 20.98
N LYS A 117 7.35 22.90 20.43
CA LYS A 117 7.63 22.88 18.99
C LYS A 117 8.11 21.53 18.50
N PHE A 118 7.67 21.16 17.31
CA PHE A 118 8.11 20.00 16.56
C PHE A 118 8.45 20.39 15.14
N GLU A 119 9.45 19.74 14.60
CA GLU A 119 9.88 19.93 13.22
C GLU A 119 10.26 18.60 12.58
N ASP A 120 9.93 18.42 11.29
CA ASP A 120 10.33 17.24 10.53
C ASP A 120 10.59 17.59 9.07
N VAL A 121 11.48 16.82 8.43
CA VAL A 121 11.85 17.01 7.02
C VAL A 121 10.83 16.32 6.12
N MET A 122 10.24 17.10 5.21
CA MET A 122 9.32 16.62 4.19
C MET A 122 10.04 16.30 2.86
N ALA A 123 11.04 17.08 2.51
CA ALA A 123 11.89 16.84 1.35
C ALA A 123 13.26 17.53 1.53
N ILE A 124 14.30 16.94 0.96
CA ILE A 124 15.65 17.52 0.87
C ILE A 124 15.87 18.27 -0.45
N ASP A 125 14.89 18.27 -1.33
CA ASP A 125 14.94 18.87 -2.65
C ASP A 125 13.60 19.59 -2.92
N PRO A 126 13.56 20.94 -2.79
CA PRO A 126 12.36 21.72 -3.05
C PRO A 126 11.87 21.66 -4.51
N GLU A 127 12.80 21.57 -5.49
CA GLU A 127 12.45 21.49 -6.91
C GLU A 127 11.71 20.17 -7.20
N PHE A 128 12.23 19.06 -6.68
CA PHE A 128 11.58 17.77 -6.76
C PHE A 128 10.19 17.78 -6.10
N PHE A 129 10.09 18.35 -4.90
CA PHE A 129 8.84 18.44 -4.17
C PHE A 129 7.80 19.26 -4.94
N LYS A 130 8.23 20.39 -5.53
CA LYS A 130 7.39 21.21 -6.39
C LYS A 130 6.91 20.47 -7.63
N HIS A 131 7.80 19.75 -8.31
CA HIS A 131 7.46 18.93 -9.47
C HIS A 131 6.36 17.90 -9.15
N LEU A 132 6.43 17.22 -8.00
CA LEU A 132 5.39 16.28 -7.59
C LEU A 132 4.04 16.97 -7.38
N GLU A 133 4.01 18.12 -6.71
CA GLU A 133 2.78 18.86 -6.44
C GLU A 133 2.17 19.46 -7.72
N ASP A 134 2.99 19.99 -8.61
CA ASP A 134 2.56 20.51 -9.92
C ASP A 134 1.99 19.41 -10.83
N SER A 135 2.53 18.21 -10.73
CA SER A 135 2.09 17.05 -11.53
C SER A 135 0.82 16.37 -10.98
N PHE A 136 0.28 16.85 -9.85
CA PHE A 136 -0.94 16.29 -9.28
C PHE A 136 -2.18 16.70 -10.09
N PRO A 137 -2.89 15.75 -10.71
CA PRO A 137 -4.04 16.08 -11.57
C PRO A 137 -5.30 16.46 -10.79
N GLY A 138 -5.27 16.35 -9.45
CA GLY A 138 -6.43 16.49 -8.60
C GLY A 138 -7.18 15.17 -8.41
N ARG A 139 -8.12 15.17 -7.48
CA ARG A 139 -8.94 14.03 -7.11
C ARG A 139 -10.42 14.34 -7.27
N ASP A 140 -11.16 13.39 -7.77
CA ASP A 140 -12.60 13.40 -7.81
C ASP A 140 -13.17 13.03 -6.43
N ILE A 141 -13.25 14.02 -5.55
CA ILE A 141 -13.84 13.84 -4.21
C ILE A 141 -15.37 13.82 -4.29
N ARG A 142 -15.94 14.59 -5.22
CA ARG A 142 -17.40 14.73 -5.38
C ARG A 142 -18.07 13.46 -5.93
N ALA A 143 -17.31 12.63 -6.64
CA ALA A 143 -17.84 11.35 -7.12
C ALA A 143 -18.38 10.45 -6.01
N HIS A 144 -17.94 10.69 -4.79
CA HIS A 144 -18.41 9.94 -3.63
C HIS A 144 -19.60 10.57 -2.91
N ASN A 145 -19.92 11.84 -3.17
CA ASN A 145 -21.07 12.62 -2.70
C ASN A 145 -21.48 12.43 -1.24
N ASP A 146 -20.56 12.06 -0.38
CA ASP A 146 -20.82 11.82 1.03
C ASP A 146 -20.02 12.81 1.88
N GLU A 147 -20.72 13.76 2.54
CA GLU A 147 -20.10 14.74 3.42
C GLU A 147 -19.31 14.08 4.57
N LYS A 148 -19.72 12.89 5.00
CA LYS A 148 -19.02 12.12 6.03
C LYS A 148 -17.60 11.71 5.62
N LEU A 149 -17.31 11.68 4.33
CA LEU A 149 -15.98 11.40 3.81
C LEU A 149 -14.97 12.52 4.05
N HIS A 150 -15.43 13.69 4.45
CA HIS A 150 -14.60 14.87 4.76
C HIS A 150 -14.37 15.06 6.26
N ASN A 151 -14.85 14.15 7.09
CA ASN A 151 -14.56 14.21 8.52
C ASN A 151 -13.13 13.75 8.78
N HIS A 152 -12.20 14.71 8.82
CA HIS A 152 -10.80 14.38 9.02
C HIS A 152 -10.42 14.15 10.48
N GLY A 153 -11.21 14.52 11.44
CA GLY A 153 -10.90 14.29 12.87
C GLY A 153 -10.65 12.83 13.19
N SER A 154 -11.41 11.92 12.62
CA SER A 154 -11.18 10.47 12.71
C SER A 154 -10.44 9.88 11.53
N SER A 155 -10.40 10.58 10.38
CA SER A 155 -9.98 10.06 9.06
C SER A 155 -10.62 8.72 8.69
N THR A 156 -11.81 8.46 9.25
CA THR A 156 -12.62 7.29 8.90
C THR A 156 -13.18 7.45 7.50
N ILE A 157 -13.11 6.39 6.74
CA ILE A 157 -13.68 6.29 5.41
C ILE A 157 -14.77 5.25 5.49
N THR A 158 -16.01 5.68 5.65
CA THR A 158 -17.15 4.75 5.76
C THR A 158 -17.50 4.07 4.44
N HIS A 159 -16.97 4.54 3.31
CA HIS A 159 -17.30 4.04 1.98
C HIS A 159 -16.08 3.98 1.07
N GLY A 160 -15.99 2.94 0.23
CA GLY A 160 -14.85 2.58 -0.60
C GLY A 160 -14.31 3.67 -1.51
N ARG A 161 -13.31 4.38 -1.04
CA ARG A 161 -12.53 5.35 -1.82
C ARG A 161 -11.27 4.75 -2.42
N GLY A 162 -10.85 3.59 -1.92
CA GLY A 162 -9.53 3.03 -2.16
C GLY A 162 -9.33 2.51 -3.57
N ALA A 163 -8.07 2.30 -3.90
CA ALA A 163 -7.64 1.46 -5.00
C ALA A 163 -7.28 0.05 -4.51
N VAL A 164 -6.79 -0.05 -3.27
CA VAL A 164 -6.40 -1.31 -2.62
C VAL A 164 -6.99 -1.34 -1.22
N LEU A 165 -7.88 -2.27 -0.97
CA LEU A 165 -8.38 -2.55 0.38
C LEU A 165 -7.31 -3.34 1.14
N THR A 166 -6.92 -2.89 2.32
CA THR A 166 -6.04 -3.65 3.21
C THR A 166 -6.86 -4.37 4.28
N VAL A 167 -6.60 -5.65 4.48
CA VAL A 167 -7.27 -6.49 5.49
C VAL A 167 -6.22 -7.21 6.30
N ASP A 168 -6.11 -6.89 7.58
CA ASP A 168 -5.25 -7.60 8.51
C ASP A 168 -5.96 -8.85 9.03
N LEU A 169 -5.50 -10.02 8.61
CA LEU A 169 -6.12 -11.29 9.02
C LEU A 169 -5.80 -11.66 10.47
N THR A 170 -4.62 -11.27 10.95
CA THR A 170 -4.15 -11.55 12.30
C THR A 170 -3.06 -10.55 12.69
N ASN A 171 -2.93 -10.23 13.96
CA ASN A 171 -1.79 -9.46 14.49
C ASN A 171 -0.62 -10.38 14.94
N ARG A 172 -0.71 -11.68 14.64
CA ARG A 172 0.36 -12.66 14.91
C ARG A 172 1.38 -12.68 13.79
N CYS A 173 2.64 -12.88 14.12
CA CYS A 173 3.73 -12.97 13.15
C CYS A 173 4.75 -14.04 13.58
N ASN A 174 5.35 -14.71 12.59
CA ASN A 174 6.47 -15.63 12.80
C ASN A 174 7.84 -14.93 12.79
N MET A 175 7.87 -13.59 12.89
CA MET A 175 9.07 -12.78 13.02
C MET A 175 8.93 -11.74 14.14
N MET A 176 10.07 -11.25 14.63
CA MET A 176 10.17 -10.15 15.62
C MET A 176 11.04 -9.03 15.05
N CYS A 177 10.51 -8.36 14.03
CA CYS A 177 11.23 -7.30 13.31
C CYS A 177 11.44 -6.05 14.13
N ASP A 178 12.51 -5.34 13.84
CA ASP A 178 12.79 -4.00 14.33
C ASP A 178 13.34 -3.15 13.17
N PRO A 179 12.57 -2.21 12.60
CA PRO A 179 11.23 -1.74 13.00
C PRO A 179 10.07 -2.69 12.68
N CYS A 180 8.94 -2.50 13.38
CA CYS A 180 7.66 -3.14 13.04
C CYS A 180 6.53 -2.13 13.26
N PHE A 181 5.90 -1.67 12.19
CA PHE A 181 4.91 -0.59 12.27
C PHE A 181 3.60 -0.97 12.99
N MET A 182 3.31 -2.25 13.15
CA MET A 182 2.14 -2.71 13.91
C MET A 182 2.47 -3.34 15.27
N ASP A 183 3.74 -3.38 15.64
CA ASP A 183 4.22 -3.99 16.88
C ASP A 183 3.74 -5.44 17.11
N ALA A 184 3.72 -6.23 16.05
CA ALA A 184 3.24 -7.61 16.06
C ALA A 184 3.87 -8.43 17.19
N ASN A 185 3.06 -9.28 17.83
CA ASN A 185 3.41 -10.13 18.99
C ASN A 185 3.76 -9.41 20.29
N GLN A 186 3.69 -8.07 20.37
CA GLN A 186 4.07 -7.32 21.58
C GLN A 186 2.94 -6.45 22.17
N VAL A 187 1.81 -6.34 21.48
CA VAL A 187 0.65 -5.54 21.95
C VAL A 187 -0.10 -6.15 23.13
N GLY A 188 0.26 -7.37 23.58
CA GLY A 188 -0.30 -8.02 24.76
C GLY A 188 -1.60 -8.78 24.52
N PHE A 189 -2.19 -8.72 23.33
CA PHE A 189 -3.41 -9.42 22.96
C PHE A 189 -3.31 -9.97 21.53
N VAL A 190 -4.21 -10.90 21.22
CA VAL A 190 -4.38 -11.49 19.89
C VAL A 190 -5.66 -10.97 19.28
N HIS A 191 -5.56 -10.50 18.06
CA HIS A 191 -6.69 -10.15 17.20
C HIS A 191 -6.59 -10.98 15.92
N GLU A 192 -7.57 -11.82 15.66
CA GLU A 192 -7.69 -12.63 14.46
C GLU A 192 -9.11 -12.50 13.93
N LEU A 193 -9.25 -12.20 12.65
CA LEU A 193 -10.56 -12.09 12.02
C LEU A 193 -11.22 -13.47 11.92
N ALA A 194 -12.47 -13.54 12.35
CA ALA A 194 -13.33 -14.70 12.09
C ALA A 194 -13.68 -14.76 10.59
N TRP A 195 -14.09 -15.95 10.14
CA TRP A 195 -14.44 -16.14 8.74
C TRP A 195 -15.59 -15.22 8.27
N ASP A 196 -16.58 -15.00 9.11
CA ASP A 196 -17.72 -14.13 8.81
C ASP A 196 -17.32 -12.65 8.75
N ASP A 197 -16.39 -12.23 9.58
CA ASP A 197 -15.80 -10.88 9.50
C ASP A 197 -15.13 -10.68 8.15
N ILE A 198 -14.25 -11.61 7.74
CA ILE A 198 -13.53 -11.55 6.46
C ILE A 198 -14.52 -11.40 5.29
N LYS A 199 -15.59 -12.20 5.26
CA LYS A 199 -16.61 -12.09 4.22
C LYS A 199 -17.29 -10.72 4.24
N THR A 200 -17.73 -10.28 5.40
CA THR A 200 -18.43 -9.01 5.57
C THR A 200 -17.60 -7.83 5.11
N LEU A 201 -16.31 -7.78 5.49
CA LEU A 201 -15.39 -6.73 5.08
C LEU A 201 -15.20 -6.69 3.55
N LEU A 202 -15.02 -7.86 2.94
CA LEU A 202 -14.83 -7.96 1.50
C LEU A 202 -16.11 -7.60 0.71
N ASP A 203 -17.27 -8.06 1.16
CA ASP A 203 -18.56 -7.78 0.50
C ASP A 203 -18.93 -6.30 0.59
N ASN A 204 -18.76 -5.68 1.77
CA ASN A 204 -19.04 -4.27 1.97
C ASN A 204 -18.23 -3.38 1.02
N ALA A 205 -16.95 -3.64 0.91
CA ALA A 205 -16.07 -2.81 0.08
C ALA A 205 -16.40 -2.90 -1.42
N VAL A 206 -16.84 -4.04 -1.93
CA VAL A 206 -17.20 -4.18 -3.35
C VAL A 206 -18.66 -3.77 -3.65
N SER A 207 -19.49 -3.58 -2.63
CA SER A 207 -20.89 -3.16 -2.79
C SER A 207 -21.03 -1.70 -3.26
N ILE A 208 -20.02 -0.87 -2.99
CA ILE A 208 -20.03 0.57 -3.27
C ILE A 208 -19.75 0.84 -4.75
N LYS A 209 -20.52 1.79 -5.33
CA LYS A 209 -20.42 2.18 -6.74
C LYS A 209 -20.05 3.68 -6.87
N PRO A 210 -19.20 4.06 -7.84
CA PRO A 210 -18.42 3.18 -8.69
C PRO A 210 -17.40 2.41 -7.85
N ARG A 211 -17.20 1.15 -8.17
CA ARG A 211 -16.24 0.30 -7.45
C ARG A 211 -14.83 0.83 -7.67
N ARG A 212 -14.17 1.29 -6.61
CA ARG A 212 -12.82 1.86 -6.65
C ARG A 212 -11.77 0.90 -6.08
N GLN A 213 -12.16 0.07 -5.14
CA GLN A 213 -11.27 -0.94 -4.55
C GLN A 213 -11.20 -2.15 -5.45
N MET A 214 -10.30 -2.09 -6.41
CA MET A 214 -10.13 -3.16 -7.40
C MET A 214 -9.19 -4.25 -6.92
N SER A 215 -8.39 -3.94 -5.93
CA SER A 215 -7.43 -4.85 -5.32
C SER A 215 -7.72 -5.01 -3.83
N VAL A 216 -7.41 -6.18 -3.30
CA VAL A 216 -7.33 -6.41 -1.86
C VAL A 216 -5.94 -6.91 -1.51
N GLN A 217 -5.38 -6.40 -0.43
CA GLN A 217 -4.11 -6.84 0.15
C GLN A 217 -4.37 -7.43 1.52
N PHE A 218 -4.20 -8.73 1.65
CA PHE A 218 -4.14 -9.38 2.95
C PHE A 218 -2.82 -9.07 3.62
N SER A 219 -2.90 -8.68 4.88
CA SER A 219 -1.80 -8.20 5.69
C SER A 219 -2.02 -8.63 7.14
N GLY A 220 -1.35 -7.97 8.07
CA GLY A 220 -1.39 -8.23 9.49
C GLY A 220 0.02 -8.32 10.05
N GLY A 221 0.23 -9.18 11.03
CA GLY A 221 1.57 -9.60 11.41
C GLY A 221 2.23 -10.36 10.27
N GLU A 222 1.73 -11.56 10.02
CA GLU A 222 2.00 -12.33 8.81
C GLU A 222 0.70 -13.02 8.36
N PRO A 223 0.13 -12.66 7.22
CA PRO A 223 -1.19 -13.15 6.81
C PRO A 223 -1.22 -14.66 6.56
N THR A 224 -0.12 -15.26 6.16
CA THR A 224 -0.02 -16.71 5.92
C THR A 224 -0.13 -17.55 7.18
N MET A 225 -0.11 -16.93 8.35
CA MET A 225 -0.35 -17.59 9.63
C MET A 225 -1.83 -17.72 9.97
N SER A 226 -2.70 -16.94 9.33
CA SER A 226 -4.14 -17.10 9.51
C SER A 226 -4.62 -18.41 8.87
N PRO A 227 -5.43 -19.22 9.58
CA PRO A 227 -6.00 -20.45 9.03
C PRO A 227 -6.91 -20.19 7.83
N PHE A 228 -7.43 -18.96 7.71
CA PHE A 228 -8.32 -18.55 6.64
C PHE A 228 -7.61 -17.91 5.44
N PHE A 229 -6.27 -17.84 5.42
CA PHE A 229 -5.54 -17.11 4.36
C PHE A 229 -5.94 -17.55 2.95
N LEU A 230 -5.89 -18.86 2.66
CA LEU A 230 -6.23 -19.37 1.32
C LEU A 230 -7.72 -19.19 1.00
N ASP A 231 -8.59 -19.35 1.98
CA ASP A 231 -10.03 -19.16 1.80
C ASP A 231 -10.39 -17.70 1.57
N ALA A 232 -9.73 -16.78 2.28
CA ALA A 232 -9.87 -15.34 2.07
C ALA A 232 -9.44 -14.94 0.65
N VAL A 233 -8.33 -15.49 0.13
CA VAL A 233 -7.89 -15.28 -1.24
C VAL A 233 -8.94 -15.78 -2.24
N ARG A 234 -9.49 -17.00 -2.06
CA ARG A 234 -10.54 -17.55 -2.93
C ARG A 234 -11.82 -16.71 -2.89
N TYR A 235 -12.22 -16.31 -1.70
CA TYR A 235 -13.43 -15.52 -1.53
C TYR A 235 -13.30 -14.13 -2.16
N ALA A 236 -12.18 -13.45 -1.96
CA ALA A 236 -11.91 -12.17 -2.60
C ALA A 236 -12.01 -12.26 -4.13
N ARG A 237 -11.50 -13.33 -4.72
CA ARG A 237 -11.65 -13.60 -6.16
C ARG A 237 -13.12 -13.82 -6.55
N LYS A 238 -13.84 -14.61 -5.78
CA LYS A 238 -15.27 -14.94 -6.02
C LYS A 238 -16.14 -13.68 -6.03
N VAL A 239 -15.92 -12.73 -5.12
CA VAL A 239 -16.70 -11.49 -5.03
C VAL A 239 -16.27 -10.41 -6.02
N GLY A 240 -15.19 -10.64 -6.78
CA GLY A 240 -14.84 -9.84 -7.95
C GLY A 240 -13.68 -8.86 -7.77
N TYR A 241 -12.80 -9.05 -6.79
CA TYR A 241 -11.54 -8.30 -6.77
C TYR A 241 -10.66 -8.69 -7.96
N GLN A 242 -10.15 -7.70 -8.69
CA GLN A 242 -9.30 -7.93 -9.86
C GLN A 242 -7.91 -8.44 -9.49
N SER A 243 -7.37 -7.94 -8.38
CA SER A 243 -6.07 -8.31 -7.88
C SER A 243 -6.14 -8.65 -6.41
N VAL A 244 -5.72 -9.86 -6.07
CA VAL A 244 -5.55 -10.29 -4.69
C VAL A 244 -4.06 -10.34 -4.38
N GLN A 245 -3.66 -9.71 -3.29
CA GLN A 245 -2.27 -9.49 -2.90
C GLN A 245 -2.05 -9.97 -1.46
N ALA A 246 -0.82 -10.31 -1.12
CA ALA A 246 -0.40 -10.59 0.25
C ALA A 246 0.85 -9.79 0.58
N ALA A 247 0.81 -9.01 1.67
CA ALA A 247 2.00 -8.43 2.27
C ALA A 247 2.60 -9.48 3.20
N THR A 248 3.77 -10.01 2.85
CA THR A 248 4.31 -11.19 3.50
C THR A 248 5.82 -11.11 3.73
N ASN A 249 6.29 -11.74 4.79
CA ASN A 249 7.70 -11.96 5.02
C ASN A 249 8.27 -13.13 4.19
N GLY A 250 7.43 -13.94 3.56
CA GLY A 250 7.81 -15.00 2.64
C GLY A 250 8.28 -16.32 3.26
N ILE A 251 8.31 -16.44 4.57
CA ILE A 251 8.83 -17.66 5.24
C ILE A 251 8.03 -18.89 4.84
N GLU A 252 6.70 -18.84 4.90
CA GLU A 252 5.86 -19.99 4.54
C GLU A 252 5.93 -20.33 3.04
N PHE A 253 6.04 -19.32 2.20
CA PHE A 253 6.25 -19.51 0.76
C PHE A 253 7.63 -20.11 0.43
N ALA A 254 8.65 -19.78 1.22
CA ALA A 254 9.98 -20.38 1.06
C ALA A 254 10.02 -21.85 1.49
N LYS A 255 9.30 -22.20 2.57
CA LYS A 255 9.24 -23.56 3.10
C LYS A 255 8.49 -24.53 2.18
N SER A 256 7.41 -24.06 1.51
CA SER A 256 6.49 -24.95 0.78
C SER A 256 6.18 -24.49 -0.63
N PRO A 257 6.78 -25.12 -1.67
CA PRO A 257 6.35 -24.92 -3.06
C PRO A 257 4.87 -25.27 -3.29
N ASP A 258 4.36 -26.27 -2.56
CA ASP A 258 2.95 -26.67 -2.63
C ASP A 258 2.01 -25.58 -2.10
N PHE A 259 2.35 -24.93 -1.00
CA PHE A 259 1.61 -23.79 -0.50
C PHE A 259 1.58 -22.63 -1.50
N CYS A 260 2.69 -22.36 -2.20
CA CYS A 260 2.72 -21.38 -3.28
C CYS A 260 1.75 -21.75 -4.42
N ARG A 261 1.69 -23.03 -4.80
CA ARG A 261 0.76 -23.53 -5.81
C ARG A 261 -0.70 -23.35 -5.36
N GLN A 262 -1.03 -23.75 -4.13
CA GLN A 262 -2.37 -23.58 -3.56
C GLN A 262 -2.78 -22.10 -3.50
N ALA A 263 -1.87 -21.19 -3.12
CA ALA A 263 -2.13 -19.75 -3.10
C ALA A 263 -2.38 -19.19 -4.52
N ALA A 264 -1.62 -19.63 -5.51
CA ALA A 264 -1.82 -19.25 -6.90
C ALA A 264 -3.16 -19.76 -7.44
N GLU A 265 -3.53 -21.03 -7.14
CA GLU A 265 -4.82 -21.63 -7.51
C GLU A 265 -6.00 -20.93 -6.81
N ALA A 266 -5.82 -20.51 -5.55
CA ALA A 266 -6.79 -19.69 -4.84
C ALA A 266 -6.99 -18.30 -5.50
N GLY A 267 -6.00 -17.83 -6.25
CA GLY A 267 -6.06 -16.58 -7.00
C GLY A 267 -5.13 -15.47 -6.52
N LEU A 268 -4.16 -15.80 -5.69
CA LEU A 268 -3.10 -14.85 -5.31
C LEU A 268 -2.36 -14.39 -6.56
N ARG A 269 -2.32 -13.08 -6.77
CA ARG A 269 -1.68 -12.49 -7.94
C ARG A 269 -0.30 -11.91 -7.62
N TYR A 270 -0.19 -11.18 -6.52
CA TYR A 270 1.04 -10.53 -6.11
C TYR A 270 1.41 -10.94 -4.69
N ALA A 271 2.68 -11.25 -4.49
CA ALA A 271 3.31 -11.29 -3.18
C ALA A 271 4.12 -10.00 -2.99
N TYR A 272 3.66 -9.12 -2.11
CA TYR A 272 4.41 -7.97 -1.62
C TYR A 272 5.39 -8.49 -0.58
N LEU A 273 6.56 -8.88 -1.07
CA LEU A 273 7.57 -9.60 -0.31
C LEU A 273 8.52 -8.62 0.37
N GLN A 274 8.56 -8.58 1.69
CA GLN A 274 9.55 -7.81 2.43
C GLN A 274 10.97 -8.18 1.96
N PHE A 275 11.81 -7.17 1.63
CA PHE A 275 13.10 -7.38 0.97
C PHE A 275 14.02 -6.18 1.16
N ASP A 276 14.65 -6.02 2.33
CA ASP A 276 15.29 -4.75 2.72
C ASP A 276 16.73 -4.57 2.19
N GLY A 277 17.30 -5.54 1.53
CA GLY A 277 18.63 -5.45 0.95
C GLY A 277 19.16 -6.78 0.44
N ILE A 278 20.31 -6.74 -0.20
CA ILE A 278 21.01 -7.89 -0.77
C ILE A 278 21.97 -8.43 0.28
N GLY A 279 21.84 -9.72 0.61
CA GLY A 279 22.62 -10.41 1.64
C GLY A 279 21.91 -10.47 3.01
N ASN A 280 22.37 -11.44 3.83
CA ASN A 280 21.79 -11.65 5.17
C ASN A 280 22.14 -10.51 6.13
N GLU A 281 23.29 -9.89 6.00
CA GLU A 281 23.70 -8.75 6.81
C GLU A 281 22.80 -7.53 6.59
N ALA A 282 22.46 -7.21 5.34
CA ALA A 282 21.55 -6.12 4.99
C ALA A 282 20.14 -6.29 5.59
N ASN A 283 19.75 -7.52 5.90
CA ASN A 283 18.45 -7.88 6.50
C ASN A 283 18.54 -8.19 8.02
N SER A 284 19.67 -7.99 8.66
CA SER A 284 19.93 -8.42 10.06
C SER A 284 19.00 -7.76 11.09
N HIS A 285 18.52 -6.52 10.82
CA HIS A 285 17.55 -5.82 11.65
C HIS A 285 16.17 -6.52 11.74
N ARG A 286 15.92 -7.50 10.88
CA ARG A 286 14.72 -8.34 10.93
C ARG A 286 14.86 -9.55 11.86
N ALA A 287 16.02 -9.72 12.48
CA ALA A 287 16.32 -10.74 13.48
C ALA A 287 16.14 -12.20 13.02
N VAL A 288 16.36 -12.49 11.75
CA VAL A 288 16.39 -13.84 11.16
C VAL A 288 17.72 -14.05 10.46
N GLY A 289 18.47 -15.11 10.85
CA GLY A 289 19.88 -15.29 10.46
C GLY A 289 20.12 -15.55 8.98
N ASN A 290 19.18 -16.21 8.30
CA ASN A 290 19.27 -16.52 6.86
C ASN A 290 18.11 -15.90 6.07
N LEU A 291 17.69 -14.69 6.44
CA LEU A 291 16.48 -14.10 5.85
C LEU A 291 16.62 -13.86 4.34
N PHE A 292 17.79 -13.49 3.85
CA PHE A 292 18.01 -13.30 2.42
C PHE A 292 17.84 -14.61 1.65
N ASP A 293 18.34 -15.73 2.15
CA ASP A 293 18.15 -17.05 1.53
C ASP A 293 16.66 -17.43 1.48
N VAL A 294 15.92 -17.11 2.54
CA VAL A 294 14.45 -17.25 2.59
C VAL A 294 13.80 -16.44 1.47
N LYS A 295 14.22 -15.19 1.24
CA LYS A 295 13.68 -14.35 0.18
C LYS A 295 13.93 -14.93 -1.20
N LEU A 296 15.16 -15.36 -1.47
CA LEU A 296 15.51 -15.98 -2.76
C LEU A 296 14.66 -17.22 -3.02
N LYS A 297 14.51 -18.08 -2.01
CA LYS A 297 13.69 -19.29 -2.13
C LYS A 297 12.21 -18.98 -2.31
N ALA A 298 11.67 -17.99 -1.58
CA ALA A 298 10.29 -17.54 -1.75
C ALA A 298 10.03 -16.98 -3.17
N ILE A 299 10.96 -16.18 -3.71
CA ILE A 299 10.86 -15.66 -5.08
C ILE A 299 10.78 -16.80 -6.10
N GLU A 300 11.64 -17.80 -5.98
CA GLU A 300 11.65 -18.97 -6.89
C GLU A 300 10.35 -19.76 -6.81
N ASN A 301 9.91 -20.10 -5.61
CA ASN A 301 8.70 -20.89 -5.40
C ASN A 301 7.45 -20.14 -5.91
N LEU A 302 7.29 -18.86 -5.55
CA LEU A 302 6.18 -18.01 -6.00
C LEU A 302 6.19 -17.83 -7.52
N HIS A 303 7.36 -17.55 -8.11
CA HIS A 303 7.47 -17.41 -9.55
C HIS A 303 7.10 -18.70 -10.27
N SER A 304 7.57 -19.86 -9.78
CA SER A 304 7.24 -21.17 -10.35
C SER A 304 5.75 -21.47 -10.27
N ALA A 305 5.08 -21.03 -9.20
CA ALA A 305 3.63 -21.15 -9.03
C ALA A 305 2.81 -20.17 -9.90
N GLY A 306 3.46 -19.14 -10.47
CA GLY A 306 2.78 -18.14 -11.32
C GLY A 306 2.36 -16.87 -10.59
N VAL A 307 2.79 -16.67 -9.35
CA VAL A 307 2.58 -15.44 -8.57
C VAL A 307 3.65 -14.41 -8.97
N ASP A 308 3.26 -13.16 -9.10
CA ASP A 308 4.19 -12.06 -9.35
C ASP A 308 4.74 -11.52 -8.02
N ILE A 309 6.02 -11.18 -8.00
CA ILE A 309 6.71 -10.73 -6.81
C ILE A 309 6.92 -9.22 -6.87
N VAL A 310 6.59 -8.53 -5.79
CA VAL A 310 6.89 -7.13 -5.55
C VAL A 310 7.79 -7.06 -4.32
N PRO A 311 9.10 -6.92 -4.47
CA PRO A 311 9.98 -6.63 -3.35
C PRO A 311 9.56 -5.31 -2.68
N VAL A 312 9.37 -5.36 -1.37
CA VAL A 312 9.00 -4.22 -0.52
C VAL A 312 10.16 -3.92 0.42
N ILE A 313 10.70 -2.73 0.29
CA ILE A 313 11.93 -2.32 0.94
C ILE A 313 11.62 -1.20 1.93
N THR A 314 11.67 -1.48 3.22
CA THR A 314 11.64 -0.43 4.23
C THR A 314 13.00 0.24 4.29
N ILE A 315 13.06 1.53 3.92
CA ILE A 315 14.32 2.28 3.89
C ILE A 315 14.44 3.18 5.11
N ILE A 316 15.58 3.05 5.76
CA ILE A 316 15.95 3.82 6.95
C ILE A 316 17.31 4.47 6.67
N ASN A 317 17.39 5.78 6.82
CA ASN A 317 18.67 6.49 6.65
C ASN A 317 19.72 5.98 7.65
N GLY A 318 20.96 5.77 7.19
CA GLY A 318 22.04 5.22 8.00
C GLY A 318 21.90 3.74 8.39
N VAL A 319 20.87 3.03 7.89
CA VAL A 319 20.67 1.59 8.16
C VAL A 319 20.79 0.75 6.88
N ASN A 320 20.02 1.10 5.84
CA ASN A 320 20.01 0.35 4.59
C ASN A 320 19.78 1.21 3.35
N ASN A 321 19.91 2.53 3.43
CA ASN A 321 19.73 3.42 2.28
C ASN A 321 20.81 3.19 1.20
N GLU A 322 21.99 2.69 1.55
CA GLU A 322 23.01 2.27 0.58
C GLU A 322 22.64 1.02 -0.22
N GLN A 323 21.59 0.29 0.19
CA GLN A 323 21.10 -0.90 -0.50
C GLN A 323 20.15 -0.56 -1.67
N VAL A 324 19.71 0.69 -1.81
CA VAL A 324 18.77 1.12 -2.87
C VAL A 324 19.27 0.70 -4.24
N GLY A 325 20.52 1.00 -4.57
CA GLY A 325 21.13 0.63 -5.85
C GLY A 325 21.26 -0.89 -6.04
N ALA A 326 21.67 -1.60 -5.00
CA ALA A 326 21.83 -3.05 -5.05
C ALA A 326 20.49 -3.76 -5.35
N VAL A 327 19.41 -3.34 -4.69
CA VAL A 327 18.07 -3.90 -4.92
C VAL A 327 17.56 -3.59 -6.34
N ILE A 328 17.81 -2.39 -6.86
CA ILE A 328 17.42 -2.04 -8.23
C ILE A 328 18.22 -2.86 -9.25
N ARG A 329 19.54 -3.00 -9.07
CA ARG A 329 20.37 -3.84 -9.94
C ARG A 329 19.87 -5.30 -9.92
N PHE A 330 19.55 -5.83 -8.74
CA PHE A 330 18.95 -7.16 -8.64
C PHE A 330 17.67 -7.32 -9.45
N ALA A 331 16.77 -6.31 -9.43
CA ALA A 331 15.56 -6.34 -10.24
C ALA A 331 15.86 -6.24 -11.75
N LEU A 332 16.80 -5.38 -12.14
CA LEU A 332 17.22 -5.21 -13.55
C LEU A 332 17.92 -6.47 -14.11
N ASP A 333 18.65 -7.18 -13.27
CA ASP A 333 19.28 -8.45 -13.65
C ASP A 333 18.28 -9.62 -13.72
N ASN A 334 17.14 -9.51 -13.01
CA ASN A 334 16.08 -10.52 -12.97
C ASN A 334 14.72 -10.05 -13.54
N PRO A 335 14.69 -9.42 -14.75
CA PRO A 335 13.50 -8.73 -15.25
C PRO A 335 12.34 -9.67 -15.62
N LYS A 336 12.56 -10.99 -15.67
CA LYS A 336 11.52 -11.99 -15.90
C LYS A 336 10.71 -12.29 -14.64
N LYS A 337 11.28 -12.01 -13.45
CA LYS A 337 10.71 -12.38 -12.16
C LYS A 337 10.22 -11.19 -11.35
N ILE A 338 10.86 -10.03 -11.49
CA ILE A 338 10.59 -8.83 -10.69
C ILE A 338 10.07 -7.72 -11.61
N PRO A 339 8.75 -7.52 -11.67
CA PRO A 339 8.15 -6.44 -12.47
C PRO A 339 8.01 -5.11 -11.73
N PHE A 340 8.15 -5.10 -10.41
CA PHE A 340 7.85 -3.95 -9.58
C PHE A 340 8.72 -3.94 -8.33
N LEU A 341 9.17 -2.75 -7.90
CA LEU A 341 9.84 -2.49 -6.62
C LEU A 341 9.04 -1.45 -5.84
N SER A 342 8.82 -1.69 -4.56
CA SER A 342 8.14 -0.78 -3.64
C SER A 342 9.06 -0.39 -2.50
N PHE A 343 9.67 0.79 -2.60
CA PHE A 343 10.44 1.38 -1.51
C PHE A 343 9.49 2.09 -0.55
N GLN A 344 9.70 1.89 0.74
CA GLN A 344 8.89 2.49 1.79
C GLN A 344 9.79 3.23 2.77
N PRO A 345 9.97 4.55 2.61
CA PRO A 345 10.59 5.36 3.65
C PRO A 345 9.99 5.07 5.01
N VAL A 346 10.84 4.91 6.03
CA VAL A 346 10.42 4.56 7.37
C VAL A 346 9.38 5.54 7.92
N SER A 347 8.37 4.99 8.58
CA SER A 347 7.39 5.70 9.37
C SER A 347 7.59 5.30 10.83
N PHE A 348 7.82 6.26 11.70
CA PHE A 348 8.07 6.02 13.13
C PHE A 348 6.75 5.81 13.86
N THR A 349 6.25 4.60 13.78
CA THR A 349 4.98 4.17 14.36
C THR A 349 5.09 2.73 14.87
N GLY A 350 4.13 2.26 15.63
CA GLY A 350 4.14 0.95 16.24
C GLY A 350 5.31 0.78 17.21
N ARG A 351 6.24 -0.14 16.92
CA ARG A 351 7.41 -0.39 17.77
C ARG A 351 8.35 0.80 17.88
N ASP A 352 8.38 1.68 16.88
CA ASP A 352 9.25 2.85 16.80
C ASP A 352 8.55 4.18 17.15
N GLU A 353 7.33 4.15 17.65
CA GLU A 353 6.56 5.37 17.94
C GLU A 353 7.22 6.25 19.01
N ALA A 354 7.87 5.65 19.99
CA ALA A 354 8.58 6.35 21.08
C ALA A 354 10.04 6.70 20.72
N ILE A 355 10.33 6.95 19.44
CA ILE A 355 11.68 7.32 18.97
C ILE A 355 12.12 8.67 19.55
N THR A 356 13.41 8.81 19.91
CA THR A 356 13.99 10.10 20.30
C THR A 356 14.12 11.04 19.11
N ASP A 357 14.14 12.35 19.35
CA ASP A 357 14.25 13.35 18.27
C ASP A 357 15.57 13.21 17.51
N GLU A 358 16.67 12.95 18.19
CA GLU A 358 18.01 12.78 17.58
C GLU A 358 18.02 11.57 16.64
N ARG A 359 17.51 10.44 17.12
CA ARG A 359 17.43 9.21 16.32
C ARG A 359 16.47 9.38 15.15
N ARG A 360 15.33 10.03 15.36
CA ARG A 360 14.35 10.31 14.30
C ARG A 360 14.96 11.16 13.19
N GLN A 361 15.65 12.26 13.55
CA GLN A 361 16.32 13.13 12.57
C GLN A 361 17.40 12.40 11.79
N ALA A 362 18.22 11.59 12.47
CA ALA A 362 19.27 10.81 11.84
C ALA A 362 18.73 9.73 10.89
N GLN A 363 17.62 9.10 11.25
CA GLN A 363 17.02 7.98 10.50
C GLN A 363 15.92 8.40 9.53
N ARG A 364 15.52 9.69 9.51
CA ARG A 364 14.49 10.17 8.59
C ARG A 364 14.95 10.00 7.14
N TYR A 365 14.10 9.31 6.37
CA TYR A 365 14.25 9.13 4.95
C TYR A 365 12.96 9.59 4.26
N THR A 366 13.06 10.28 3.13
CA THR A 366 11.93 10.85 2.40
C THR A 366 11.91 10.38 0.95
N LEU A 367 10.84 10.69 0.21
CA LEU A 367 10.75 10.36 -1.22
C LEU A 367 11.83 11.07 -2.05
N SER A 368 12.26 12.27 -1.65
CA SER A 368 13.36 12.97 -2.33
C SER A 368 14.71 12.30 -2.08
N HIS A 369 14.98 11.77 -0.89
CA HIS A 369 16.16 10.93 -0.65
C HIS A 369 16.18 9.73 -1.61
N LEU A 370 15.05 9.03 -1.74
CA LEU A 370 14.93 7.87 -2.64
C LEU A 370 15.28 8.25 -4.09
N ALA A 371 14.73 9.34 -4.60
CA ALA A 371 14.97 9.77 -5.98
C ALA A 371 16.46 10.09 -6.21
N HIS A 372 17.11 10.74 -5.25
CA HIS A 372 18.55 11.04 -5.29
C HIS A 372 19.41 9.78 -5.15
N ASP A 373 19.07 8.88 -4.23
CA ASP A 373 19.83 7.63 -4.05
C ASP A 373 19.75 6.74 -5.30
N VAL A 374 18.60 6.65 -5.95
CA VAL A 374 18.47 5.91 -7.22
C VAL A 374 19.38 6.50 -8.28
N LYS A 375 19.38 7.82 -8.45
CA LYS A 375 20.27 8.49 -9.39
C LYS A 375 21.75 8.25 -9.06
N ASN A 376 22.11 8.40 -7.79
CA ASN A 376 23.52 8.34 -7.37
C ASN A 376 24.06 6.90 -7.38
N GLN A 377 23.25 5.90 -7.01
CA GLN A 377 23.69 4.52 -6.86
C GLN A 377 23.52 3.67 -8.12
N VAL A 378 22.62 4.07 -9.05
CA VAL A 378 22.32 3.31 -10.27
C VAL A 378 22.64 4.10 -11.55
N GLY A 379 22.67 5.43 -11.48
CA GLY A 379 22.90 6.31 -12.62
C GLY A 379 21.66 6.58 -13.48
N ILE A 380 20.48 6.14 -13.06
CA ILE A 380 19.18 6.37 -13.74
C ILE A 380 18.27 7.20 -12.84
N GLY A 381 17.23 7.82 -13.43
CA GLY A 381 16.19 8.49 -12.66
C GLY A 381 16.58 9.89 -12.20
N VAL A 382 16.56 10.86 -13.10
CA VAL A 382 16.74 12.28 -12.72
C VAL A 382 15.52 12.69 -11.88
N PRO A 383 15.71 13.21 -10.63
CA PRO A 383 14.61 13.43 -9.69
C PRO A 383 13.41 14.22 -10.27
N ALA A 384 13.63 15.46 -10.71
CA ALA A 384 12.56 16.32 -11.21
C ALA A 384 12.10 16.01 -12.65
N ARG A 385 12.62 14.96 -13.31
CA ARG A 385 12.24 14.58 -14.67
C ARG A 385 11.56 13.21 -14.75
N ASP A 386 12.10 12.22 -14.03
CA ASP A 386 11.75 10.82 -14.26
C ASP A 386 10.74 10.28 -13.24
N TRP A 387 10.55 11.01 -12.15
CA TRP A 387 9.66 10.64 -11.07
C TRP A 387 8.37 11.46 -11.10
N TYR A 388 7.25 10.78 -10.94
CA TYR A 388 5.94 11.38 -10.86
C TYR A 388 5.22 10.95 -9.60
N PRO A 389 4.30 11.77 -9.05
CA PRO A 389 3.43 11.28 -7.99
C PRO A 389 2.58 10.14 -8.54
N ILE A 390 2.36 9.09 -7.73
CA ILE A 390 1.52 7.95 -8.15
C ILE A 390 0.13 8.42 -8.59
N SER A 391 -0.35 9.51 -8.00
CA SER A 391 -1.61 10.15 -8.38
C SER A 391 -1.68 10.65 -9.83
N ALA A 392 -0.56 10.87 -10.50
CA ALA A 392 -0.54 11.20 -11.92
C ALA A 392 -1.16 10.08 -12.79
N MET A 393 -1.11 8.82 -12.33
CA MET A 393 -1.75 7.69 -12.98
C MET A 393 -3.27 7.80 -13.06
N SER A 394 -3.91 8.64 -12.23
CA SER A 394 -5.36 8.85 -12.29
C SER A 394 -5.83 9.41 -13.63
N THR A 395 -5.00 10.16 -14.35
CA THR A 395 -5.29 10.64 -15.71
C THR A 395 -5.52 9.50 -16.67
N PHE A 396 -4.70 8.45 -16.60
CA PHE A 396 -4.85 7.25 -17.42
C PHE A 396 -5.99 6.35 -16.95
N SER A 397 -6.28 6.34 -15.66
CA SER A 397 -7.44 5.63 -15.10
C SER A 397 -8.75 6.23 -15.59
N ASP A 398 -8.87 7.57 -15.61
CA ASP A 398 -10.03 8.27 -16.17
C ASP A 398 -10.20 7.96 -17.65
N PHE A 399 -9.10 7.86 -18.40
CA PHE A 399 -9.12 7.45 -19.78
C PHE A 399 -9.64 6.02 -19.97
N ALA A 400 -9.19 5.10 -19.11
CA ALA A 400 -9.67 3.72 -19.16
C ALA A 400 -11.17 3.62 -18.84
N ASP A 401 -11.65 4.36 -17.83
CA ASP A 401 -13.08 4.44 -17.51
C ASP A 401 -13.90 4.96 -18.71
N LEU A 402 -13.35 5.95 -19.39
CA LEU A 402 -13.97 6.49 -20.62
C LEU A 402 -14.10 5.44 -21.73
N VAL A 403 -13.09 4.61 -21.93
CA VAL A 403 -13.08 3.55 -22.95
C VAL A 403 -14.06 2.42 -22.56
N HIS A 404 -14.16 2.10 -21.28
CA HIS A 404 -15.10 1.08 -20.78
C HIS A 404 -16.56 1.54 -20.85
N GLY A 405 -16.79 2.83 -20.83
CA GLY A 405 -18.12 3.43 -20.98
C GLY A 405 -18.91 3.59 -19.68
N PRO A 406 -20.11 4.17 -19.79
CA PRO A 406 -20.91 4.62 -18.64
C PRO A 406 -21.50 3.49 -17.80
N ASP A 407 -21.66 2.32 -18.38
CA ASP A 407 -22.26 1.18 -17.71
C ASP A 407 -21.24 0.30 -16.97
N ALA A 408 -19.97 0.72 -16.94
CA ALA A 408 -18.95 0.04 -16.16
C ALA A 408 -19.31 0.09 -14.67
N ASP A 409 -19.35 -1.06 -14.04
CA ASP A 409 -19.68 -1.21 -12.62
C ASP A 409 -18.66 -0.57 -11.68
N TRP A 410 -17.47 -0.30 -12.19
CA TRP A 410 -16.34 0.13 -11.42
C TRP A 410 -15.44 1.05 -12.24
N GLY A 411 -14.85 2.01 -11.56
CA GLY A 411 -13.78 2.80 -12.12
C GLY A 411 -12.47 2.02 -12.12
N GLN A 412 -11.57 2.37 -13.03
CA GLN A 412 -10.20 1.89 -12.99
C GLN A 412 -9.52 2.37 -11.69
N ILE A 413 -8.39 1.75 -11.34
CA ILE A 413 -7.62 2.12 -10.15
C ILE A 413 -7.47 3.64 -10.08
N SER A 414 -8.21 4.27 -9.16
CA SER A 414 -8.08 5.70 -8.95
C SER A 414 -6.91 5.96 -8.01
N CYS A 415 -5.75 6.26 -8.59
CA CYS A 415 -4.56 6.64 -7.81
C CYS A 415 -4.59 8.12 -7.38
N GLY A 416 -5.76 8.66 -7.08
CA GLY A 416 -5.95 10.07 -6.68
C GLY A 416 -5.45 10.40 -5.27
N CYS A 417 -4.43 9.72 -4.74
CA CYS A 417 -3.81 10.04 -3.46
C CYS A 417 -3.08 11.38 -3.50
N HIS A 418 -2.82 11.94 -2.32
CA HIS A 418 -2.01 13.17 -2.21
C HIS A 418 -0.63 12.97 -2.87
N PRO A 419 -0.08 13.96 -3.59
CA PRO A 419 1.16 13.80 -4.34
C PRO A 419 2.37 13.43 -3.47
N ASN A 420 2.35 13.81 -2.19
CA ASN A 420 3.42 13.52 -1.24
C ASN A 420 3.26 12.14 -0.54
N CYS A 421 2.28 11.33 -0.95
CA CYS A 421 2.13 9.96 -0.43
C CYS A 421 3.00 8.95 -1.17
N GLY A 422 3.24 9.15 -2.46
CA GLY A 422 4.00 8.20 -3.23
C GLY A 422 4.44 8.71 -4.58
N ILE A 423 5.55 8.18 -5.04
CA ILE A 423 6.19 8.48 -6.32
C ILE A 423 6.42 7.21 -7.12
N GLY A 424 6.58 7.35 -8.42
CA GLY A 424 6.92 6.24 -9.30
C GLY A 424 7.69 6.67 -10.52
N MET A 425 8.58 5.77 -10.95
CA MET A 425 9.31 5.84 -12.19
C MET A 425 9.15 4.54 -12.95
N VAL A 426 8.98 4.61 -14.26
CA VAL A 426 8.92 3.42 -15.13
C VAL A 426 10.22 3.28 -15.89
N VAL A 427 10.85 2.11 -15.77
CA VAL A 427 12.07 1.76 -16.49
C VAL A 427 11.75 0.66 -17.49
N MET A 428 12.03 0.92 -18.77
CA MET A 428 11.97 -0.10 -19.81
C MET A 428 13.20 -0.97 -19.74
N CYS A 429 13.02 -2.26 -19.52
CA CYS A 429 14.10 -3.23 -19.47
C CYS A 429 13.92 -4.32 -20.52
N ASP A 430 14.92 -4.52 -21.38
CA ASP A 430 15.01 -5.64 -22.28
C ASP A 430 15.39 -6.91 -21.52
N LYS A 431 14.51 -7.90 -21.49
CA LYS A 431 14.75 -9.15 -20.75
C LYS A 431 15.91 -9.99 -21.31
N GLU A 432 16.34 -9.73 -22.52
CA GLU A 432 17.44 -10.45 -23.18
C GLU A 432 18.78 -9.72 -22.98
N THR A 433 18.83 -8.43 -23.35
CA THR A 433 20.09 -7.66 -23.32
C THR A 433 20.34 -6.95 -22.00
N LYS A 434 19.32 -6.83 -21.12
CA LYS A 434 19.34 -6.07 -19.86
C LYS A 434 19.48 -4.55 -20.06
N GLU A 435 19.43 -4.07 -21.30
CA GLU A 435 19.38 -2.63 -21.56
C GLU A 435 18.16 -2.03 -20.87
N SER A 436 18.37 -0.97 -20.09
CA SER A 436 17.36 -0.38 -19.21
C SER A 436 17.36 1.13 -19.35
N VAL A 437 16.20 1.72 -19.67
CA VAL A 437 16.05 3.15 -19.95
C VAL A 437 14.76 3.66 -19.28
N PRO A 438 14.80 4.79 -18.53
CA PRO A 438 13.58 5.42 -18.04
C PRO A 438 12.62 5.76 -19.19
N LEU A 439 11.33 5.52 -18.98
CA LEU A 439 10.30 5.77 -20.00
C LEU A 439 10.28 7.25 -20.43
N THR A 440 10.48 8.14 -19.49
CA THR A 440 10.52 9.59 -19.66
C THR A 440 11.66 10.10 -20.55
N GLN A 441 12.70 9.29 -20.74
CA GLN A 441 13.80 9.64 -21.63
C GLN A 441 13.37 9.65 -23.11
N PHE A 442 12.46 8.75 -23.49
CA PHE A 442 12.01 8.63 -24.88
C PHE A 442 10.51 8.90 -25.08
N LEU A 443 9.79 9.22 -24.01
CA LEU A 443 8.38 9.62 -24.05
C LEU A 443 8.22 10.92 -23.26
N ASN A 444 7.71 11.97 -23.90
CA ASN A 444 7.38 13.22 -23.23
C ASN A 444 6.12 13.02 -22.37
N THR A 445 6.33 12.55 -21.13
CA THR A 445 5.27 12.14 -20.21
C THR A 445 4.39 13.32 -19.78
N ASP A 446 4.98 14.49 -19.56
CA ASP A 446 4.21 15.70 -19.19
C ASP A 446 3.22 16.10 -20.28
N GLN A 447 3.70 16.13 -21.52
CA GLN A 447 2.83 16.46 -22.64
C GLN A 447 1.80 15.37 -22.88
N LEU A 448 2.18 14.10 -22.73
CA LEU A 448 1.25 12.97 -22.84
C LEU A 448 0.13 13.06 -21.79
N MET A 449 0.45 13.37 -20.55
CA MET A 449 -0.58 13.54 -19.50
C MET A 449 -1.53 14.71 -19.82
N ARG A 450 -1.00 15.83 -20.31
CA ARG A 450 -1.83 16.95 -20.78
C ARG A 450 -2.75 16.55 -21.92
N ASP A 451 -2.24 15.77 -22.86
CA ASP A 451 -3.01 15.29 -24.02
C ASP A 451 -4.14 14.34 -23.57
N VAL A 452 -3.82 13.42 -22.64
CA VAL A 452 -4.82 12.48 -22.10
C VAL A 452 -5.88 13.19 -21.29
N THR A 453 -5.52 14.23 -20.51
CA THR A 453 -6.50 15.08 -19.80
C THR A 453 -7.47 15.71 -20.78
N LYS A 454 -6.98 16.30 -21.90
CA LYS A 454 -7.84 16.85 -22.94
C LYS A 454 -8.76 15.79 -23.56
N LEU A 455 -8.29 14.57 -23.74
CA LEU A 455 -9.13 13.47 -24.23
C LEU A 455 -10.23 13.14 -23.22
N ASN A 456 -9.92 13.08 -21.95
CA ASN A 456 -10.89 12.82 -20.88
C ASN A 456 -11.98 13.89 -20.82
N ASP A 457 -11.61 15.14 -20.97
CA ASP A 457 -12.54 16.28 -20.95
C ASP A 457 -13.40 16.37 -22.20
N GLY A 458 -12.86 15.98 -23.36
CA GLY A 458 -13.55 16.04 -24.66
C GLY A 458 -14.23 14.74 -25.10
N ALA A 459 -14.41 13.80 -24.22
CA ALA A 459 -14.85 12.43 -24.52
C ALA A 459 -16.16 12.31 -25.29
N ARG A 460 -16.15 11.66 -26.44
CA ARG A 460 -17.32 11.50 -27.33
C ARG A 460 -17.68 10.08 -27.65
N SER A 461 -16.70 9.28 -27.90
CA SER A 461 -16.88 7.84 -28.10
C SER A 461 -15.58 7.12 -27.83
N ALA A 462 -15.67 5.85 -27.43
CA ALA A 462 -14.51 5.01 -27.20
C ALA A 462 -13.57 4.94 -28.43
N LYS A 463 -14.14 4.96 -29.67
CA LYS A 463 -13.33 4.93 -30.91
C LYS A 463 -12.53 6.20 -31.10
N MET A 464 -13.16 7.37 -30.90
CA MET A 464 -12.48 8.66 -31.04
C MET A 464 -11.41 8.81 -29.96
N SER A 465 -11.70 8.39 -28.74
CA SER A 465 -10.73 8.39 -27.62
C SER A 465 -9.56 7.46 -27.90
N ALA A 466 -9.79 6.26 -28.44
CA ALA A 466 -8.74 5.32 -28.83
C ALA A 466 -7.86 5.87 -29.96
N PHE A 467 -8.44 6.57 -30.92
CA PHE A 467 -7.68 7.27 -31.97
C PHE A 467 -6.85 8.41 -31.37
N GLY A 468 -7.47 9.25 -30.54
CA GLY A 468 -6.79 10.37 -29.87
C GLY A 468 -5.61 9.94 -29.01
N ILE A 469 -5.75 8.89 -28.19
CA ILE A 469 -4.64 8.39 -27.38
C ILE A 469 -3.52 7.79 -28.24
N SER A 470 -3.85 7.17 -29.36
CA SER A 470 -2.84 6.68 -30.30
C SER A 470 -2.03 7.84 -30.88
N LEU A 471 -2.68 8.92 -31.29
CA LEU A 471 -1.99 10.14 -31.73
C LEU A 471 -1.14 10.77 -30.62
N ALA A 472 -1.67 10.82 -29.38
CA ALA A 472 -0.94 11.36 -28.24
C ALA A 472 0.33 10.54 -27.93
N LEU A 473 0.25 9.21 -27.96
CA LEU A 473 1.41 8.35 -27.79
C LEU A 473 2.44 8.55 -28.90
N LEU A 474 1.98 8.53 -30.16
CA LEU A 474 2.85 8.67 -31.32
C LEU A 474 3.59 10.02 -31.34
N ARG A 475 2.90 11.13 -31.09
CA ARG A 475 3.48 12.48 -31.14
C ARG A 475 4.50 12.76 -30.03
N ASN A 476 4.35 12.09 -28.89
CA ASN A 476 5.20 12.28 -27.72
C ASN A 476 6.37 11.30 -27.65
N TYR A 477 6.51 10.39 -28.61
CA TYR A 477 7.57 9.41 -28.67
C TYR A 477 8.82 9.93 -29.37
N ASN A 478 10.00 9.71 -28.78
CA ASN A 478 11.30 9.98 -29.38
C ASN A 478 12.01 8.65 -29.71
N PRO A 479 12.03 8.22 -30.97
CA PRO A 479 12.63 6.94 -31.34
C PRO A 479 14.14 6.87 -31.12
N PHE A 480 14.85 8.01 -31.18
CA PHE A 480 16.32 8.02 -31.07
C PHE A 480 16.81 7.81 -29.62
N GLU A 481 16.00 8.17 -28.64
CA GLU A 481 16.28 7.99 -27.23
C GLU A 481 15.71 6.67 -26.65
N SER A 482 14.92 5.94 -27.44
CA SER A 482 14.34 4.67 -26.98
C SER A 482 15.37 3.54 -27.07
N PRO A 483 15.23 2.48 -26.26
CA PRO A 483 16.11 1.32 -26.29
C PRO A 483 16.30 0.77 -27.71
N LYS A 484 17.48 0.23 -27.99
CA LYS A 484 17.88 -0.16 -29.35
C LYS A 484 16.88 -1.04 -30.09
N HIS A 485 16.30 -2.01 -29.41
CA HIS A 485 15.36 -2.97 -30.00
C HIS A 485 13.90 -2.62 -29.74
N PHE A 486 13.60 -1.53 -29.02
CA PHE A 486 12.24 -1.09 -28.73
C PHE A 486 11.66 -0.36 -29.93
N LYS A 487 10.44 -0.74 -30.31
CA LYS A 487 9.71 -0.17 -31.44
C LYS A 487 8.50 0.60 -30.94
N LEU A 488 8.09 1.59 -31.73
CA LEU A 488 6.85 2.33 -31.50
C LEU A 488 5.62 1.40 -31.38
N SER A 489 5.59 0.32 -32.16
CA SER A 489 4.55 -0.72 -32.06
C SER A 489 4.51 -1.41 -30.70
N ASP A 490 5.65 -1.56 -30.04
CA ASP A 490 5.73 -2.17 -28.70
C ASP A 490 5.12 -1.24 -27.65
N LEU A 491 5.37 0.08 -27.76
CA LEU A 491 4.74 1.08 -26.89
C LEU A 491 3.21 1.05 -27.01
N VAL A 492 2.70 1.10 -28.24
CA VAL A 492 1.25 1.07 -28.50
C VAL A 492 0.62 -0.23 -27.99
N ALA A 493 1.27 -1.37 -28.23
CA ALA A 493 0.78 -2.67 -27.75
C ALA A 493 0.77 -2.78 -26.23
N LYS A 494 1.76 -2.21 -25.55
CA LYS A 494 1.81 -2.16 -24.08
C LYS A 494 0.70 -1.27 -23.51
N PHE A 495 0.50 -0.11 -24.10
CA PHE A 495 -0.56 0.79 -23.71
C PHE A 495 -1.95 0.18 -23.95
N ASP A 496 -2.16 -0.48 -25.07
CA ASP A 496 -3.42 -1.19 -25.37
C ASP A 496 -3.72 -2.29 -24.37
N LYS A 497 -2.70 -3.05 -23.94
CA LYS A 497 -2.85 -4.04 -22.86
C LYS A 497 -3.29 -3.39 -21.54
N PHE A 498 -2.79 -2.20 -21.25
CA PHE A 498 -3.16 -1.45 -20.05
C PHE A 498 -4.58 -0.88 -20.15
N ALA A 499 -4.89 -0.21 -21.23
CA ALA A 499 -6.17 0.48 -21.43
C ALA A 499 -7.32 -0.45 -21.84
N GLY A 500 -7.02 -1.67 -22.34
CA GLY A 500 -8.05 -2.63 -22.78
C GLY A 500 -8.83 -2.18 -24.01
N MET A 501 -8.22 -1.42 -24.92
CA MET A 501 -8.91 -0.81 -26.08
C MET A 501 -9.23 -1.82 -27.17
N SER A 502 -8.34 -2.77 -27.46
CA SER A 502 -8.57 -3.78 -28.48
C SER A 502 -9.30 -5.00 -27.94
N LYS A 503 -10.05 -5.72 -28.83
CA LYS A 503 -10.67 -7.00 -28.48
C LYS A 503 -9.64 -8.03 -27.97
N LYS A 504 -8.40 -7.95 -28.45
CA LYS A 504 -7.31 -8.83 -28.00
C LYS A 504 -6.86 -8.46 -26.56
N ALA A 505 -6.72 -7.18 -26.27
CA ALA A 505 -6.41 -6.69 -24.94
C ALA A 505 -7.55 -6.99 -23.95
N GLN A 506 -8.81 -6.85 -24.37
CA GLN A 506 -9.98 -7.21 -23.58
C GLN A 506 -10.05 -8.71 -23.26
N LYS A 507 -9.58 -9.59 -24.14
CA LYS A 507 -9.58 -11.05 -23.91
C LYS A 507 -8.45 -11.55 -23.02
N GLY A 508 -7.33 -10.86 -22.95
CA GLY A 508 -6.13 -11.33 -22.22
C GLY A 508 -5.43 -10.27 -21.38
N GLY A 509 -6.02 -9.10 -21.17
CA GLY A 509 -5.36 -7.95 -20.61
C GLY A 509 -5.83 -7.51 -19.22
N TYR A 510 -5.18 -6.49 -18.72
CA TYR A 510 -5.43 -5.81 -17.46
C TYR A 510 -6.85 -5.24 -17.31
N GLY A 511 -7.57 -5.02 -18.40
CA GLY A 511 -8.91 -4.45 -18.37
C GLY A 511 -10.04 -5.43 -18.10
N LYS A 512 -9.78 -6.74 -18.07
CA LYS A 512 -10.78 -7.72 -17.64
C LYS A 512 -10.64 -7.99 -16.17
N VAL A 513 -11.77 -8.05 -15.50
CA VAL A 513 -11.90 -8.78 -14.26
C VAL A 513 -11.27 -10.16 -14.50
N THR A 514 -10.02 -10.31 -14.10
CA THR A 514 -9.24 -11.51 -14.41
C THR A 514 -9.53 -12.58 -13.36
N ALA A 515 -10.82 -12.79 -13.05
CA ALA A 515 -11.24 -13.98 -12.37
C ALA A 515 -10.71 -15.24 -13.08
N ASP A 516 -10.56 -15.15 -14.41
CA ASP A 516 -10.22 -16.28 -15.28
C ASP A 516 -8.79 -16.20 -15.86
N ARG A 517 -7.85 -15.52 -15.17
CA ARG A 517 -6.46 -15.47 -15.62
C ARG A 517 -5.83 -16.85 -15.49
N THR A 518 -5.58 -17.46 -16.63
CA THR A 518 -4.96 -18.78 -16.69
C THR A 518 -3.44 -18.72 -16.53
N ARG A 519 -2.84 -19.85 -16.18
CA ARG A 519 -1.38 -20.01 -16.19
C ARG A 519 -0.77 -19.66 -17.56
N ALA A 520 -1.48 -19.99 -18.65
CA ALA A 520 -1.06 -19.66 -19.99
C ALA A 520 -0.96 -18.15 -20.24
N ASP A 521 -1.87 -17.35 -19.66
CA ASP A 521 -1.83 -15.88 -19.78
C ASP A 521 -0.61 -15.30 -19.05
N ILE A 522 -0.25 -15.87 -17.91
CA ILE A 522 0.94 -15.49 -17.15
C ILE A 522 2.20 -15.82 -17.94
N GLU A 523 2.28 -17.01 -18.49
CA GLU A 523 3.44 -17.47 -19.27
C GLU A 523 3.58 -16.66 -20.56
N GLN A 524 2.48 -16.35 -21.25
CA GLN A 524 2.51 -15.50 -22.45
C GLN A 524 3.05 -14.10 -22.14
N ARG A 525 2.64 -13.51 -21.01
CA ARG A 525 3.17 -12.22 -20.55
C ARG A 525 4.67 -12.31 -20.22
N ARG A 526 5.12 -13.41 -19.63
CA ARG A 526 6.53 -13.64 -19.30
C ARG A 526 7.42 -13.79 -20.53
N LYS A 527 6.87 -14.26 -21.65
CA LYS A 527 7.55 -14.36 -22.95
C LYS A 527 7.73 -13.00 -23.66
N ASP A 528 7.03 -11.97 -23.22
CA ASP A 528 7.22 -10.63 -23.78
C ASP A 528 8.64 -10.14 -23.49
N ARG A 529 9.33 -9.66 -24.53
CA ARG A 529 10.72 -9.22 -24.45
C ARG A 529 10.91 -8.07 -23.47
N TRP A 530 9.93 -7.16 -23.40
CA TRP A 530 10.05 -5.93 -22.62
C TRP A 530 9.42 -6.08 -21.25
N ASN A 531 10.18 -5.76 -20.21
CA ASN A 531 9.67 -5.54 -18.87
C ASN A 531 9.51 -4.03 -18.62
N PHE A 532 8.34 -3.62 -18.12
CA PHE A 532 8.14 -2.33 -17.49
C PHE A 532 8.43 -2.51 -16.00
N LEU A 533 9.67 -2.27 -15.60
CA LEU A 533 10.00 -2.24 -14.19
C LEU A 533 9.45 -0.94 -13.60
N PHE A 534 8.45 -1.06 -12.72
CA PHE A 534 7.94 0.07 -11.97
C PHE A 534 8.70 0.18 -10.66
N ILE A 535 9.42 1.27 -10.48
CA ILE A 535 10.13 1.61 -9.25
C ILE A 535 9.30 2.64 -8.53
N ALA A 536 8.71 2.27 -7.41
CA ALA A 536 7.84 3.15 -6.63
C ALA A 536 8.39 3.42 -5.23
N GLY A 537 8.09 4.61 -4.71
CA GLY A 537 8.23 4.96 -3.31
C GLY A 537 6.87 5.27 -2.72
N MET A 538 6.51 4.65 -1.59
CA MET A 538 5.30 4.96 -0.84
C MET A 538 5.72 5.37 0.57
N TRP A 539 5.42 6.62 0.95
CA TRP A 539 5.79 7.14 2.27
C TRP A 539 4.57 7.30 3.15
N PHE A 540 4.45 6.43 4.11
CA PHE A 540 3.42 6.51 5.14
C PHE A 540 3.79 7.57 6.17
N GLN A 541 2.77 8.21 6.72
CA GLN A 541 2.96 9.24 7.73
C GLN A 541 3.23 8.63 9.11
N ASP A 542 3.94 9.38 9.92
CA ASP A 542 3.98 9.24 11.38
C ASP A 542 3.49 10.53 12.05
N LEU A 543 3.44 10.55 13.37
CA LEU A 543 2.90 11.69 14.10
C LEU A 543 3.70 12.99 13.90
N PHE A 544 4.99 12.89 13.48
CA PHE A 544 5.84 14.07 13.28
C PHE A 544 5.55 14.79 11.96
N ASN A 545 5.13 14.05 10.92
CA ASN A 545 4.81 14.59 9.59
C ASN A 545 3.34 14.41 9.18
N TYR A 546 2.45 14.24 10.15
CA TYR A 546 1.04 14.00 9.90
C TYR A 546 0.35 15.19 9.24
N ASP A 547 -0.33 14.96 8.13
CA ASP A 547 -1.13 15.91 7.37
C ASP A 547 -2.48 15.26 7.04
N PHE A 548 -3.56 15.81 7.57
CA PHE A 548 -4.92 15.28 7.36
C PHE A 548 -5.32 15.25 5.89
N ARG A 549 -4.82 16.16 5.06
CA ARG A 549 -5.11 16.14 3.61
C ARG A 549 -4.57 14.89 2.92
N ARG A 550 -3.49 14.32 3.44
CA ARG A 550 -2.96 13.05 2.95
C ARG A 550 -3.84 11.88 3.35
N THR A 551 -4.39 11.88 4.56
CA THR A 551 -5.31 10.82 5.02
C THR A 551 -6.67 10.90 4.36
N GLU A 552 -7.21 12.11 4.14
CA GLU A 552 -8.45 12.33 3.40
C GLU A 552 -8.39 11.86 1.95
N GLN A 553 -7.22 11.89 1.34
CA GLN A 553 -6.98 11.42 -0.02
C GLN A 553 -6.40 10.00 -0.08
N CYS A 554 -6.48 9.25 1.00
CA CYS A 554 -5.97 7.89 1.06
C CYS A 554 -6.70 6.96 0.07
N ILE A 555 -5.94 6.14 -0.64
CA ILE A 555 -6.45 5.16 -1.61
C ILE A 555 -6.20 3.71 -1.17
N ILE A 556 -5.63 3.52 0.03
CA ILE A 556 -5.33 2.21 0.62
C ILE A 556 -5.92 2.12 2.03
N PRO A 557 -7.27 2.14 2.17
CA PRO A 557 -7.90 2.03 3.47
C PRO A 557 -7.73 0.63 4.06
N TYR A 558 -7.71 0.57 5.39
CA TYR A 558 -7.96 -0.66 6.12
C TYR A 558 -9.44 -0.92 6.27
N ALA A 559 -9.87 -2.13 5.96
CA ALA A 559 -11.18 -2.62 6.36
C ALA A 559 -11.11 -3.21 7.77
N THR A 560 -11.95 -2.71 8.65
CA THR A 560 -12.04 -3.12 10.05
C THR A 560 -13.50 -3.41 10.42
N GLN A 561 -13.71 -4.07 11.55
CA GLN A 561 -15.06 -4.30 12.06
C GLN A 561 -15.85 -2.99 12.34
N ASP A 562 -15.12 -1.88 12.52
CA ASP A 562 -15.70 -0.54 12.76
C ASP A 562 -15.74 0.35 11.50
N GLY A 563 -15.48 -0.21 10.31
CA GLY A 563 -15.50 0.49 9.03
C GLY A 563 -14.14 0.61 8.36
N GLU A 564 -14.10 1.38 7.28
CA GLU A 564 -12.88 1.63 6.53
C GLU A 564 -12.16 2.87 7.08
N ILE A 565 -10.87 2.71 7.39
CA ILE A 565 -10.02 3.78 7.95
C ILE A 565 -8.81 3.96 7.06
N SER A 566 -8.41 5.20 6.79
CA SER A 566 -7.21 5.48 5.99
C SER A 566 -5.97 4.84 6.60
N PHE A 567 -5.04 4.36 5.77
CA PHE A 567 -3.85 3.63 6.19
C PHE A 567 -3.08 4.35 7.32
N CYS A 568 -2.79 5.63 7.14
CA CYS A 568 -2.02 6.39 8.13
C CYS A 568 -2.81 6.70 9.40
N ALA A 569 -4.13 6.94 9.30
CA ALA A 569 -4.94 7.15 10.50
C ALA A 569 -5.05 5.86 11.33
N TYR A 570 -5.18 4.72 10.67
CA TYR A 570 -5.26 3.42 11.34
C TYR A 570 -3.97 3.08 12.10
N ASN A 571 -2.82 3.26 11.45
CA ASN A 571 -1.54 2.82 12.01
C ASN A 571 -0.91 3.86 12.95
N THR A 572 -1.01 5.16 12.65
CA THR A 572 -0.22 6.18 13.31
C THR A 572 -1.04 7.34 13.86
N GLY A 573 -2.07 7.81 13.15
CA GLY A 573 -2.85 8.99 13.52
C GLY A 573 -3.34 8.94 14.96
N VAL A 574 -4.63 8.84 15.17
CA VAL A 574 -5.19 8.62 16.52
C VAL A 574 -4.89 7.21 17.04
N GLY A 575 -4.35 6.33 16.19
CA GLY A 575 -3.97 4.97 16.57
C GLY A 575 -5.13 3.99 16.64
N TRP A 576 -6.03 4.09 15.68
CA TRP A 576 -7.20 3.22 15.59
C TRP A 576 -6.86 1.73 15.64
N ARG A 577 -5.70 1.31 15.12
CA ARG A 577 -5.25 -0.08 15.18
C ARG A 577 -5.31 -0.63 16.60
N ASN A 578 -4.60 -0.02 17.53
CA ASN A 578 -4.50 -0.53 18.90
C ASN A 578 -5.86 -0.53 19.60
N ILE A 579 -6.72 0.42 19.28
CA ILE A 579 -8.06 0.54 19.86
C ILE A 579 -8.96 -0.55 19.31
N ILE A 580 -9.10 -0.66 17.99
CA ILE A 580 -10.00 -1.60 17.33
C ILE A 580 -9.55 -3.05 17.58
N GLU A 581 -8.27 -3.35 17.40
CA GLU A 581 -7.76 -4.69 17.68
C GLU A 581 -7.95 -5.10 19.15
N LYS A 582 -7.90 -4.16 20.08
CA LYS A 582 -8.20 -4.44 21.50
C LYS A 582 -9.69 -4.63 21.74
N MET A 583 -10.55 -3.84 21.10
CA MET A 583 -12.01 -3.99 21.19
C MET A 583 -12.49 -5.36 20.67
N HIS A 584 -11.86 -5.84 19.60
CA HIS A 584 -12.19 -7.11 18.95
C HIS A 584 -11.16 -8.21 19.23
N MET A 585 -10.42 -8.13 20.34
CA MET A 585 -9.42 -9.14 20.65
C MET A 585 -10.07 -10.52 20.88
N THR A 586 -9.43 -11.55 20.36
CA THR A 586 -9.88 -12.95 20.50
C THR A 586 -9.32 -13.62 21.77
N ALA A 587 -8.14 -13.22 22.21
CA ALA A 587 -7.50 -13.73 23.40
C ALA A 587 -6.46 -12.74 23.97
N THR A 588 -6.10 -12.87 25.24
CA THR A 588 -4.85 -12.31 25.72
C THR A 588 -3.68 -13.12 25.16
N LEU A 589 -2.53 -12.49 24.98
CA LEU A 589 -1.36 -13.18 24.45
C LEU A 589 -0.91 -14.35 25.35
N THR A 590 -1.04 -14.20 26.67
CA THR A 590 -0.74 -15.25 27.63
C THR A 590 -1.64 -16.46 27.46
N LYS A 591 -2.96 -16.24 27.38
CA LYS A 591 -3.93 -17.31 27.18
C LYS A 591 -3.73 -18.03 25.86
N TRP A 592 -3.45 -17.27 24.81
CA TRP A 592 -3.12 -17.85 23.50
C TRP A 592 -1.94 -18.82 23.58
N TYR A 593 -0.85 -18.45 24.28
CA TYR A 593 0.30 -19.31 24.43
C TYR A 593 0.03 -20.55 25.31
N GLU A 594 -0.86 -20.42 26.30
CA GLU A 594 -1.29 -21.55 27.12
C GLU A 594 -2.06 -22.58 26.30
N GLU A 595 -2.94 -22.12 25.38
CA GLU A 595 -3.79 -22.99 24.56
C GLU A 595 -3.07 -23.56 23.32
N HIS A 596 -2.22 -22.79 22.69
CA HIS A 596 -1.61 -23.13 21.38
C HIS A 596 -0.11 -23.43 21.47
N GLY A 597 0.47 -23.36 22.66
CA GLY A 597 1.92 -23.40 22.84
C GLY A 597 2.60 -22.11 22.36
N ARG A 598 3.86 -21.96 22.76
CA ARG A 598 4.63 -20.80 22.32
C ARG A 598 4.94 -20.94 20.86
N HIS A 599 4.43 -20.03 20.06
CA HIS A 599 4.70 -20.00 18.63
C HIS A 599 6.22 -20.00 18.37
N GLU A 600 6.69 -20.79 17.40
CA GLU A 600 8.10 -20.81 16.97
C GLU A 600 8.39 -19.49 16.22
N ILE A 601 8.69 -18.43 16.99
CA ILE A 601 9.07 -17.16 16.42
C ILE A 601 10.51 -17.25 15.97
N VAL A 602 10.77 -17.03 14.70
CA VAL A 602 12.12 -16.96 14.15
C VAL A 602 12.68 -15.57 14.46
N ALA A 603 13.33 -15.44 15.62
CA ALA A 603 13.87 -14.20 16.14
C ALA A 603 15.24 -14.41 16.79
N GLY A 604 15.97 -13.33 17.05
CA GLY A 604 17.27 -13.38 17.72
C GLY A 604 18.37 -14.10 16.93
N GLY A 605 18.34 -13.98 15.60
CA GLY A 605 19.32 -14.58 14.71
C GLY A 605 19.09 -16.05 14.36
N LYS A 606 17.98 -16.65 14.81
CA LYS A 606 17.61 -18.02 14.41
C LYS A 606 17.38 -18.09 12.91
N SER A 607 17.83 -19.21 12.31
CA SER A 607 17.64 -19.48 10.88
C SER A 607 16.38 -20.28 10.62
N VAL A 608 15.73 -20.01 9.50
CA VAL A 608 14.62 -20.81 8.95
C VAL A 608 15.20 -22.08 8.32
N LYS A 609 14.64 -23.25 8.64
CA LYS A 609 14.98 -24.49 7.95
C LYS A 609 14.35 -24.46 6.55
N LEU A 610 15.19 -24.62 5.53
CA LEU A 610 14.77 -24.74 4.14
C LEU A 610 15.13 -26.14 3.64
N ASP A 611 14.22 -26.78 2.90
CA ASP A 611 14.39 -28.17 2.41
C ASP A 611 15.49 -28.33 1.36
N SER A 612 15.86 -27.22 0.70
CA SER A 612 16.96 -27.19 -0.25
C SER A 612 17.64 -25.83 -0.23
N LYS A 613 18.96 -25.83 -0.50
CA LYS A 613 19.64 -24.57 -0.80
C LYS A 613 18.97 -23.90 -1.99
N HIS A 614 19.07 -22.56 -2.04
CA HIS A 614 18.69 -21.81 -3.21
C HIS A 614 19.30 -22.43 -4.47
N VAL A 615 18.47 -22.62 -5.49
CA VAL A 615 18.94 -23.09 -6.81
C VAL A 615 19.23 -21.84 -7.65
N ASP A 616 20.33 -21.82 -8.37
CA ASP A 616 20.92 -20.68 -9.07
C ASP A 616 20.07 -20.12 -10.25
N TYR A 617 18.79 -19.87 -10.04
CA TYR A 617 17.91 -19.27 -11.06
C TYR A 617 17.84 -17.75 -11.00
N LEU A 618 18.33 -17.13 -9.90
CA LEU A 618 18.40 -15.70 -9.73
C LEU A 618 19.83 -15.22 -9.99
N VAL A 619 19.96 -14.17 -10.77
CA VAL A 619 21.25 -13.51 -11.00
C VAL A 619 21.55 -12.62 -9.80
N LEU A 620 22.67 -12.86 -9.15
CA LEU A 620 23.19 -12.08 -8.02
C LEU A 620 24.57 -11.55 -8.39
N ARG A 621 24.79 -10.27 -8.12
CA ARG A 621 26.13 -9.68 -8.21
C ARG A 621 26.86 -9.91 -6.89
N GLN A 622 28.01 -10.56 -6.96
CA GLN A 622 28.78 -10.90 -5.76
C GLN A 622 29.17 -9.63 -4.97
N GLU A 623 29.50 -8.55 -5.66
CA GLU A 623 29.82 -7.25 -5.07
C GLU A 623 28.69 -6.66 -4.21
N ASP A 624 27.42 -6.91 -4.59
CA ASP A 624 26.26 -6.48 -3.81
C ASP A 624 26.00 -7.42 -2.62
N VAL A 625 26.26 -8.72 -2.77
CA VAL A 625 26.13 -9.74 -1.69
C VAL A 625 27.19 -9.55 -0.61
N ASP A 626 28.42 -9.26 -1.03
CA ASP A 626 29.57 -9.11 -0.13
C ASP A 626 29.72 -7.68 0.45
N ARG A 627 28.81 -6.79 0.08
CA ARG A 627 28.81 -5.43 0.58
C ARG A 627 28.58 -5.43 2.08
N LYS A 628 29.63 -5.12 2.81
CA LYS A 628 29.55 -4.88 4.25
C LYS A 628 28.85 -3.54 4.50
N ARG A 629 28.10 -3.46 5.59
CA ARG A 629 27.63 -2.17 6.08
C ARG A 629 28.85 -1.28 6.33
N GLN A 630 28.86 -0.11 5.71
CA GLN A 630 29.80 0.97 6.03
C GLN A 630 29.34 1.70 7.30
N THR A 631 28.96 0.98 8.33
CA THR A 631 28.77 1.57 9.65
C THR A 631 30.12 1.62 10.32
N ASP A 632 30.61 2.81 10.60
CA ASP A 632 31.76 2.99 11.48
C ASP A 632 31.50 2.27 12.82
N LEU A 633 32.55 1.77 13.44
CA LEU A 633 32.47 1.07 14.73
C LEU A 633 31.75 1.90 15.80
N ASP A 634 31.81 3.23 15.71
CA ASP A 634 31.09 4.16 16.59
C ASP A 634 29.58 4.16 16.34
N GLU A 635 29.12 4.04 15.06
CA GLU A 635 27.69 3.88 14.75
C GLU A 635 27.16 2.50 15.15
N ALA A 636 27.96 1.47 15.04
CA ALA A 636 27.60 0.15 15.57
C ALA A 636 27.46 0.19 17.10
N GLY A 637 28.27 0.98 17.81
CA GLY A 637 28.14 1.28 19.22
C GLY A 637 26.84 2.01 19.55
N ILE A 638 26.49 3.05 18.78
CA ILE A 638 25.23 3.80 18.93
C ILE A 638 24.02 2.89 18.65
N ALA A 639 24.08 2.09 17.58
CA ALA A 639 23.04 1.12 17.25
C ALA A 639 22.89 0.04 18.35
N LYS A 640 23.99 -0.40 18.95
CA LYS A 640 23.99 -1.34 20.06
C LYS A 640 23.38 -0.72 21.31
N THR A 641 23.78 0.49 21.68
CA THR A 641 23.23 1.22 22.84
C THR A 641 21.73 1.50 22.65
N ALA A 642 21.32 1.92 21.46
CA ALA A 642 19.91 2.11 21.13
C ALA A 642 19.09 0.80 21.20
N ARG A 643 19.67 -0.34 20.81
CA ARG A 643 19.04 -1.66 21.01
C ARG A 643 18.91 -2.03 22.48
N GLU A 644 19.92 -1.74 23.28
CA GLU A 644 19.92 -2.02 24.72
C GLU A 644 18.93 -1.12 25.48
N GLU A 645 18.83 0.15 25.11
CA GLU A 645 17.81 1.07 25.62
C GLU A 645 16.41 0.63 25.23
N LYS A 646 16.21 0.29 23.96
CA LYS A 646 14.93 -0.21 23.45
C LYS A 646 14.53 -1.54 24.10
N THR A 647 15.49 -2.40 24.42
CA THR A 647 15.25 -3.64 25.17
C THR A 647 14.84 -3.33 26.59
N ARG A 648 15.49 -2.38 27.26
CA ARG A 648 15.13 -1.92 28.62
C ARG A 648 13.73 -1.30 28.63
N ASP A 649 13.39 -0.45 27.66
CA ASP A 649 12.07 0.18 27.55
C ASP A 649 10.98 -0.86 27.26
N ARG A 650 11.28 -1.84 26.43
CA ARG A 650 10.39 -2.97 26.17
C ARG A 650 10.16 -3.80 27.43
N ASP A 651 11.22 -4.14 28.15
CA ASP A 651 11.13 -4.96 29.37
C ASP A 651 10.41 -4.19 30.48
N ALA A 652 10.60 -2.86 30.55
CA ALA A 652 9.84 -1.98 31.42
C ALA A 652 8.34 -1.94 31.05
N LYS A 653 8.02 -1.80 29.76
CA LYS A 653 6.62 -1.86 29.27
C LYS A 653 5.98 -3.22 29.52
N LEU A 654 6.71 -4.32 29.31
CA LEU A 654 6.23 -5.68 29.59
C LEU A 654 5.97 -5.87 31.09
N LYS A 655 6.84 -5.32 31.95
CA LYS A 655 6.65 -5.34 33.39
C LYS A 655 5.43 -4.55 33.82
N VAL A 656 5.24 -3.33 33.33
CA VAL A 656 4.06 -2.49 33.61
C VAL A 656 2.78 -3.18 33.08
N ASN A 657 2.82 -3.80 31.90
CA ASN A 657 1.68 -4.54 31.37
C ASN A 657 1.36 -5.79 32.19
N ALA A 658 2.37 -6.49 32.69
CA ALA A 658 2.19 -7.63 33.59
C ALA A 658 1.61 -7.20 34.96
N GLU A 659 2.10 -6.09 35.51
CA GLU A 659 1.58 -5.49 36.75
C GLU A 659 0.14 -5.01 36.55
N ASN A 660 -0.18 -4.35 35.44
CA ASN A 660 -1.53 -3.93 35.11
C ASN A 660 -2.48 -5.12 34.91
N ALA A 661 -2.02 -6.19 34.26
CA ALA A 661 -2.80 -7.43 34.13
C ALA A 661 -3.06 -8.10 35.47
N GLN A 662 -2.06 -8.09 36.36
CA GLN A 662 -2.18 -8.61 37.72
C GLN A 662 -3.10 -7.74 38.58
N MET A 663 -3.03 -6.42 38.44
CA MET A 663 -3.94 -5.47 39.12
C MET A 663 -5.36 -5.61 38.59
N ALA A 664 -5.55 -5.78 37.30
CA ALA A 664 -6.88 -6.03 36.71
C ALA A 664 -7.47 -7.36 37.19
N LYS A 665 -6.64 -8.39 37.34
CA LYS A 665 -7.04 -9.68 37.93
C LYS A 665 -7.45 -9.54 39.39
N LEU A 666 -6.64 -8.84 40.18
CA LEU A 666 -6.94 -8.54 41.57
C LEU A 666 -8.21 -7.70 41.72
N TYR A 667 -8.40 -6.68 40.90
CA TYR A 667 -9.61 -5.86 40.88
C TYR A 667 -10.87 -6.69 40.61
N ARG A 668 -10.81 -7.60 39.65
CA ARG A 668 -11.93 -8.52 39.35
C ARG A 668 -12.22 -9.45 40.50
N GLN A 669 -11.20 -10.06 41.10
CA GLN A 669 -11.35 -11.00 42.21
C GLN A 669 -11.84 -10.32 43.48
N VAL A 670 -11.29 -9.17 43.82
CA VAL A 670 -11.49 -8.52 45.15
C VAL A 670 -12.66 -7.53 45.09
N VAL A 671 -12.80 -6.74 44.02
CA VAL A 671 -13.80 -5.68 43.91
C VAL A 671 -15.07 -6.17 43.23
N LEU A 672 -14.94 -6.85 42.09
CA LEU A 672 -16.08 -7.32 41.33
C LEU A 672 -16.57 -8.71 41.77
N LYS A 673 -15.82 -9.41 42.62
CA LYS A 673 -16.16 -10.78 43.10
C LYS A 673 -16.47 -11.75 42.01
N GLU A 674 -15.84 -11.59 40.82
CA GLU A 674 -16.01 -12.51 39.71
C GLU A 674 -15.21 -13.79 39.97
N PRO A 675 -15.81 -14.99 39.82
CA PRO A 675 -15.09 -16.25 39.86
C PRO A 675 -14.12 -16.36 38.69
N ASP A 676 -12.99 -17.07 38.89
CA ASP A 676 -12.02 -17.37 37.81
C ASP A 676 -12.71 -18.10 36.62
N GLY A 677 -13.07 -17.36 35.63
CA GLY A 677 -13.70 -17.84 34.40
C GLY A 677 -13.39 -16.91 33.22
N PRO A 678 -13.53 -17.35 31.96
CA PRO A 678 -13.21 -16.55 30.80
C PRO A 678 -14.22 -15.41 30.64
N GLY A 679 -13.95 -14.29 31.32
CA GLY A 679 -14.74 -13.08 31.20
C GLY A 679 -14.26 -12.25 30.04
N LEU A 680 -15.06 -12.16 28.98
CA LEU A 680 -14.97 -11.11 28.00
C LEU A 680 -15.11 -9.75 28.70
N VAL A 681 -14.09 -8.92 28.63
CA VAL A 681 -14.22 -7.52 29.04
C VAL A 681 -14.98 -6.82 27.92
N GLN A 682 -16.28 -6.68 28.06
CA GLN A 682 -17.04 -5.70 27.30
C GLN A 682 -16.60 -4.30 27.75
N ILE A 683 -15.75 -3.66 26.98
CA ILE A 683 -15.50 -2.22 27.09
C ILE A 683 -16.62 -1.54 26.31
N GLY A 684 -17.65 -1.18 26.97
CA GLY A 684 -18.71 -0.43 26.31
C GLY A 684 -20.04 -0.58 27.04
N GLY A 685 -20.46 0.43 27.63
CA GLY A 685 -21.80 0.53 28.21
C GLY A 685 -21.79 1.51 29.35
N VAL A 686 -21.87 2.76 28.97
CA VAL A 686 -22.22 3.83 29.89
C VAL A 686 -23.65 3.58 30.38
N ASN A 687 -23.78 3.46 31.68
CA ASN A 687 -24.96 3.73 32.51
C ASN A 687 -26.33 3.61 31.84
N GLY A 688 -26.90 2.47 31.94
CA GLY A 688 -28.34 2.27 31.93
C GLY A 688 -28.59 0.99 32.70
N GLY A 689 -29.02 1.12 33.95
CA GLY A 689 -29.32 0.00 34.80
C GLY A 689 -30.31 -0.93 34.13
N ILE A 690 -29.84 -2.12 33.75
CA ILE A 690 -30.70 -3.24 33.37
C ILE A 690 -30.61 -4.24 34.52
N ALA A 691 -31.73 -4.43 35.15
CA ALA A 691 -31.90 -5.48 36.15
C ALA A 691 -31.54 -6.85 35.53
N PRO A 692 -30.99 -7.79 36.30
CA PRO A 692 -30.63 -9.10 35.80
C PRO A 692 -31.90 -9.81 35.27
N ALA A 693 -31.85 -10.23 33.99
CA ALA A 693 -32.90 -11.03 33.38
C ALA A 693 -33.00 -12.37 34.13
N ALA A 694 -34.21 -12.74 34.50
CA ALA A 694 -34.49 -14.03 35.07
C ALA A 694 -34.11 -15.17 34.14
N PRO A 695 -33.72 -16.35 34.64
CA PRO A 695 -33.30 -17.46 33.80
C PRO A 695 -34.46 -17.95 32.94
N VAL A 696 -34.22 -18.00 31.65
CA VAL A 696 -35.19 -18.56 30.66
C VAL A 696 -35.21 -20.06 30.85
N ALA A 697 -36.39 -20.59 31.12
CA ALA A 697 -36.67 -22.03 31.16
C ALA A 697 -36.47 -22.65 29.78
N PRO A 698 -36.04 -23.91 29.66
CA PRO A 698 -35.81 -24.57 28.39
C PRO A 698 -37.14 -24.72 27.60
N ALA A 699 -37.06 -24.30 26.32
CA ALA A 699 -38.21 -24.42 25.40
C ALA A 699 -38.56 -25.89 25.15
N ALA A 700 -39.82 -26.20 25.32
CA ALA A 700 -40.39 -27.52 25.03
C ALA A 700 -40.36 -27.81 23.53
N GLU A 701 -40.00 -29.04 23.19
CA GLU A 701 -40.09 -29.60 21.83
C GLU A 701 -41.48 -29.44 21.27
N LYS A 702 -41.65 -28.79 20.14
CA LYS A 702 -42.85 -28.86 19.32
C LYS A 702 -42.70 -29.97 18.29
N LYS A 703 -43.60 -30.95 18.39
CA LYS A 703 -43.82 -32.01 17.44
C LYS A 703 -44.19 -31.43 16.07
N ASN A 704 -43.66 -32.08 15.03
CA ASN A 704 -44.07 -31.93 13.64
C ASN A 704 -45.55 -32.27 13.46
N GLU A 705 -46.28 -31.39 12.83
CA GLU A 705 -47.52 -31.72 12.11
C GLU A 705 -47.32 -31.37 10.64
N GLU A 706 -47.51 -32.37 9.82
CA GLU A 706 -47.63 -32.31 8.36
C GLU A 706 -48.90 -31.54 7.96
N VAL A 707 -48.75 -30.60 7.04
CA VAL A 707 -49.87 -30.15 6.17
C VAL A 707 -49.25 -29.77 4.82
N GLY A 708 -49.39 -30.53 3.76
CA GLY A 708 -50.51 -30.43 2.85
C GLY A 708 -50.13 -29.53 1.67
N SER A 709 -49.86 -30.16 0.51
CA SER A 709 -49.73 -29.59 -0.83
C SER A 709 -50.90 -28.70 -1.22
N PHE A 710 -50.66 -27.55 -1.86
CA PHE A 710 -51.49 -27.04 -2.96
C PHE A 710 -50.60 -26.29 -3.96
N GLY A 711 -50.76 -26.68 -5.25
CA GLY A 711 -50.19 -26.04 -6.41
C GLY A 711 -50.99 -24.78 -6.82
N ASP A 712 -50.35 -23.94 -7.51
CA ASP A 712 -50.46 -23.39 -8.87
C ASP A 712 -49.39 -22.33 -9.04
#